data_59ecc73373e17e9364ce6ad8a174c709
#
_entry.id   59ecc73373e17e9364ce6ad8a174c709
#
_cell.length_a   1.000
_cell.length_b   1.000
_cell.length_c   1.000
_cell.angle_alpha   90.00
_cell.angle_beta   90.00
_cell.angle_gamma   90.00
#
_symmetry.space_group_name_H-M   'P 1'
#
loop_
_entity.id
_entity.type
_entity.pdbx_description
1 polymer ?
#
loop_
_entity_poly.entity_id
_entity_poly.type
_entity_poly.pdbx_seq_one_letter_code
_entity_poly.pdbx_strand_id
1 'polypeptide(L)'
;MAKEKNNVLVNLVRDEILTTNSSIEIITPLNADLESVKKSIGVQNIDGKVTPTRQKGGFVWTAEKGLPPGQHKLVIDPIVDAKSQKLSNPIEIPFTVIATNSKIESNLIIGSFVRIKLVENGIERMPNEKISDNEYIEFYKAIDRKSGKPVSFEFDHKGKRVDGEKMLEIHRKKLDSKFGKIHPTLLLLINSDKPPKTVLVDIWYEFEEPEALPSDRTLNECDQESEGKRVEEQRQEIYERTVRFGKSLESVVKLVKVDELVPLVTVQVETSVIKELAANKEVAGILLHETEGIDDLEDSIAIAGSDVVHSNGEDGSGVKVAVWEDGPASNSNLVITGKYKTNPSTSDHSQNVHAIVRNKEQNEPNGHAPGCSLYSANDKDRDALTWAVKDKGCTLINQSFHRSSEPGSSSLSGDDFYGDYLATRYPYPLIVHAAGNFWNGDPDNINPPSSEYVNHKGYNTISVGNHNDNASALSSSSVFRNPSSSHGDRELPEICANGVGVTADGITMTGTSQASPAVVGVATLIQGTNATLKHWPEGCRAILLASATKNIAGNTWWQDVSNGVDAKDGSGAVNAIEGCNIAKNRRWANAPASRRGWDVGLLSSSNFREDKLSIFDYKISIPRNIFGPRKVKVALAWTSKTQKTSFLFWSWYMSELKVDLDLVIYDENGAMVGYSGSWDNSYEIAEFTGQPGKTYTIKIRRWSGTDSTWFGIAWTVTGGITITLNPELIQVSRLLHEF
;
A
#
# COMPACT_ATOMS: atom_id res chain seq x y z
N MET A 1 -20.42 29.28 -27.30
CA MET A 1 -19.15 30.05 -27.15
C MET A 1 -19.32 31.32 -26.30
N ALA A 2 -19.82 31.24 -25.07
CA ALA A 2 -19.97 32.44 -24.21
C ALA A 2 -19.90 32.19 -22.71
N LYS A 3 -19.22 31.13 -22.22
CA LYS A 3 -19.06 30.83 -20.78
C LYS A 3 -17.62 30.61 -20.30
N GLU A 4 -16.60 30.76 -21.16
CA GLU A 4 -15.19 30.54 -20.80
C GLU A 4 -14.43 31.79 -20.37
N LYS A 5 -15.10 32.88 -20.11
CA LYS A 5 -14.42 34.23 -19.92
C LYS A 5 -13.88 34.51 -18.54
N ASN A 6 -14.11 33.66 -17.52
CA ASN A 6 -13.80 33.99 -16.12
C ASN A 6 -12.98 32.96 -15.37
N ASN A 7 -12.24 32.08 -16.04
CA ASN A 7 -11.40 31.08 -15.38
C ASN A 7 -9.92 31.43 -15.50
N VAL A 8 -9.20 31.32 -14.38
CA VAL A 8 -7.74 31.27 -14.37
C VAL A 8 -7.31 29.87 -14.75
N LEU A 9 -6.44 29.76 -15.76
CA LEU A 9 -5.84 28.48 -16.16
C LEU A 9 -4.38 28.47 -15.72
N VAL A 10 -3.91 27.36 -15.20
CA VAL A 10 -2.52 27.17 -14.77
C VAL A 10 -1.96 25.95 -15.52
N ASN A 11 -0.74 26.06 -15.99
CA ASN A 11 -0.06 24.92 -16.64
C ASN A 11 0.50 23.92 -15.64
N LEU A 12 0.37 24.16 -14.35
CA LEU A 12 0.78 23.26 -13.28
C LEU A 12 -0.38 22.33 -12.91
N VAL A 13 -0.10 21.04 -12.86
CA VAL A 13 -1.02 20.02 -12.38
C VAL A 13 -0.72 19.73 -10.90
N ARG A 14 -1.75 19.37 -10.13
CA ARG A 14 -1.59 18.95 -8.74
C ARG A 14 -0.61 17.77 -8.66
N ASP A 15 0.30 17.85 -7.68
CA ASP A 15 1.34 16.85 -7.41
C ASP A 15 2.35 16.66 -8.56
N GLU A 16 2.39 17.60 -9.52
CA GLU A 16 3.42 17.62 -10.56
C GLU A 16 4.81 17.80 -9.98
N ILE A 17 5.79 17.11 -10.55
CA ILE A 17 7.19 17.27 -10.17
C ILE A 17 7.85 18.32 -11.07
N LEU A 18 8.41 19.36 -10.47
CA LEU A 18 9.17 20.41 -11.11
C LEU A 18 10.66 20.29 -10.78
N THR A 19 11.48 20.98 -11.53
CA THR A 19 12.92 21.14 -11.24
C THR A 19 13.19 22.53 -10.64
N THR A 20 14.36 22.70 -10.04
CA THR A 20 14.78 23.98 -9.43
C THR A 20 14.71 25.19 -10.37
N ASN A 21 14.78 24.98 -11.68
CA ASN A 21 14.72 26.03 -12.71
C ASN A 21 13.36 26.16 -13.39
N SER A 22 12.36 25.44 -12.92
CA SER A 22 11.01 25.49 -13.52
C SER A 22 10.32 26.84 -13.26
N SER A 23 9.45 27.22 -14.19
CA SER A 23 8.56 28.37 -14.08
C SER A 23 7.11 27.92 -14.26
N ILE A 24 6.16 28.67 -13.68
CA ILE A 24 4.74 28.33 -13.72
C ILE A 24 4.02 29.33 -14.63
N GLU A 25 3.36 28.83 -15.66
CA GLU A 25 2.56 29.65 -16.59
C GLU A 25 1.11 29.73 -16.13
N ILE A 26 0.54 30.92 -16.16
CA ILE A 26 -0.81 31.23 -15.74
C ILE A 26 -1.50 32.05 -16.83
N ILE A 27 -2.74 31.71 -17.17
CA ILE A 27 -3.60 32.50 -18.04
C ILE A 27 -4.76 33.00 -17.21
N THR A 28 -4.92 34.34 -17.20
CA THR A 28 -5.98 35.02 -16.47
C THR A 28 -7.08 35.52 -17.41
N PRO A 29 -8.27 35.89 -16.91
CA PRO A 29 -9.27 36.58 -17.69
C PRO A 29 -8.71 37.89 -18.33
N LEU A 30 -9.14 38.17 -19.57
CA LEU A 30 -8.58 39.29 -20.37
C LEU A 30 -8.82 40.68 -19.78
N ASN A 31 -9.79 40.83 -18.90
CA ASN A 31 -10.14 42.05 -18.17
C ASN A 31 -9.56 42.11 -16.76
N ALA A 32 -8.65 41.22 -16.41
CA ALA A 32 -7.98 41.23 -15.11
C ALA A 32 -7.09 42.46 -14.94
N ASP A 33 -7.12 43.05 -13.75
CA ASP A 33 -6.22 44.12 -13.39
C ASP A 33 -4.78 43.59 -13.21
N LEU A 34 -3.82 44.27 -13.85
CA LEU A 34 -2.43 43.78 -13.87
C LEU A 34 -1.80 43.78 -12.47
N GLU A 35 -2.09 44.75 -11.65
CA GLU A 35 -1.54 44.84 -10.28
C GLU A 35 -2.20 43.81 -9.36
N SER A 36 -3.50 43.55 -9.57
CA SER A 36 -4.20 42.45 -8.92
C SER A 36 -3.56 41.08 -9.26
N VAL A 37 -3.29 40.82 -10.55
CA VAL A 37 -2.65 39.59 -10.99
C VAL A 37 -1.27 39.42 -10.34
N LYS A 38 -0.43 40.45 -10.35
CA LYS A 38 0.92 40.41 -9.75
C LYS A 38 0.91 40.12 -8.24
N LYS A 39 -0.09 40.63 -7.52
CA LYS A 39 -0.23 40.46 -6.07
C LYS A 39 -0.86 39.15 -5.67
N SER A 40 -1.74 38.57 -6.53
CA SER A 40 -2.53 37.39 -6.23
C SER A 40 -1.82 36.10 -6.50
N ILE A 41 -0.71 36.08 -7.27
CA ILE A 41 -0.03 34.84 -7.69
C ILE A 41 1.29 34.69 -6.94
N GLY A 42 1.46 33.62 -6.21
CA GLY A 42 2.69 33.30 -5.48
C GLY A 42 2.85 31.82 -5.17
N VAL A 43 4.07 31.43 -4.83
CA VAL A 43 4.35 30.14 -4.19
C VAL A 43 4.56 30.39 -2.70
N GLN A 44 3.92 29.63 -1.86
CA GLN A 44 3.94 29.82 -0.41
C GLN A 44 5.38 29.82 0.12
N ASN A 45 5.75 30.87 0.87
CA ASN A 45 7.07 31.07 1.48
C ASN A 45 8.24 31.17 0.48
N ILE A 46 7.98 31.48 -0.80
CA ILE A 46 9.03 31.66 -1.82
C ILE A 46 8.86 33.02 -2.52
N ASP A 47 9.92 33.78 -2.51
CA ASP A 47 9.96 35.06 -3.24
C ASP A 47 10.02 34.79 -4.75
N GLY A 48 9.10 35.43 -5.48
CA GLY A 48 8.99 35.23 -6.91
C GLY A 48 8.41 36.44 -7.63
N LYS A 49 8.53 36.46 -8.94
CA LYS A 49 8.09 37.55 -9.80
C LYS A 49 7.11 37.04 -10.85
N VAL A 50 5.99 37.74 -10.99
CA VAL A 50 5.00 37.54 -12.06
C VAL A 50 5.32 38.46 -13.22
N THR A 51 5.57 37.92 -14.40
CA THR A 51 5.87 38.68 -15.63
C THR A 51 4.85 38.36 -16.72
N PRO A 52 4.33 39.33 -17.48
CA PRO A 52 3.40 39.06 -18.58
C PRO A 52 4.14 38.36 -19.73
N THR A 53 3.41 37.46 -20.43
CA THR A 53 3.90 36.81 -21.65
C THR A 53 3.44 37.56 -22.90
N ARG A 54 3.85 37.07 -24.09
CA ARG A 54 3.33 37.55 -25.37
C ARG A 54 1.86 37.15 -25.60
N GLN A 55 1.37 36.14 -24.92
CA GLN A 55 -0.03 35.74 -24.96
C GLN A 55 -0.89 36.70 -24.16
N LYS A 56 -1.98 37.22 -24.75
CA LYS A 56 -2.90 38.11 -24.06
C LYS A 56 -3.54 37.43 -22.86
N GLY A 57 -3.39 38.02 -21.66
CA GLY A 57 -3.81 37.42 -20.39
C GLY A 57 -2.84 36.37 -19.83
N GLY A 58 -1.72 36.12 -20.52
CA GLY A 58 -0.71 35.13 -20.06
C GLY A 58 0.35 35.75 -19.15
N PHE A 59 0.70 35.05 -18.09
CA PHE A 59 1.73 35.44 -17.13
C PHE A 59 2.62 34.22 -16.83
N VAL A 60 3.84 34.50 -16.39
CA VAL A 60 4.78 33.51 -15.86
C VAL A 60 5.20 33.93 -14.46
N TRP A 61 5.04 33.05 -13.50
CA TRP A 61 5.66 33.15 -12.20
C TRP A 61 7.02 32.46 -12.20
N THR A 62 8.04 33.13 -11.68
CA THR A 62 9.41 32.62 -11.54
C THR A 62 9.94 32.93 -10.15
N ALA A 63 10.57 31.97 -9.50
CA ALA A 63 11.28 32.20 -8.24
C ALA A 63 12.53 33.07 -8.48
N GLU A 64 12.79 34.04 -7.61
CA GLU A 64 13.95 34.95 -7.76
C GLU A 64 15.30 34.22 -7.62
N LYS A 65 15.37 33.22 -6.77
CA LYS A 65 16.59 32.42 -6.51
C LYS A 65 16.47 30.95 -6.97
N GLY A 66 15.52 30.65 -7.86
CA GLY A 66 15.13 29.29 -8.20
C GLY A 66 14.21 28.66 -7.14
N LEU A 67 13.50 27.60 -7.52
CA LEU A 67 12.65 26.83 -6.62
C LEU A 67 13.53 25.93 -5.75
N PRO A 68 13.50 26.03 -4.41
CA PRO A 68 14.24 25.09 -3.57
C PRO A 68 13.61 23.71 -3.68
N PRO A 69 14.41 22.62 -3.60
CA PRO A 69 13.87 21.27 -3.55
C PRO A 69 12.97 21.03 -2.35
N GLY A 70 11.92 20.20 -2.52
CA GLY A 70 10.95 19.89 -1.50
C GLY A 70 9.51 20.12 -1.95
N GLN A 71 8.59 20.04 -1.00
CA GLN A 71 7.15 20.23 -1.24
C GLN A 71 6.78 21.71 -1.21
N HIS A 72 5.98 22.13 -2.19
CA HIS A 72 5.54 23.52 -2.34
C HIS A 72 4.08 23.61 -2.73
N LYS A 73 3.53 24.83 -2.62
CA LYS A 73 2.15 25.14 -2.99
C LYS A 73 2.10 26.44 -3.78
N LEU A 74 1.60 26.38 -5.01
CA LEU A 74 1.16 27.57 -5.73
C LEU A 74 -0.15 28.06 -5.12
N VAL A 75 -0.22 29.34 -4.78
CA VAL A 75 -1.42 30.00 -4.28
C VAL A 75 -1.79 31.13 -5.24
N ILE A 76 -3.04 31.14 -5.67
CA ILE A 76 -3.61 32.26 -6.45
C ILE A 76 -4.81 32.79 -5.68
N ASP A 77 -4.65 33.94 -5.09
CA ASP A 77 -5.74 34.68 -4.45
C ASP A 77 -6.75 35.18 -5.50
N PRO A 78 -7.97 35.57 -5.09
CA PRO A 78 -8.95 36.07 -6.04
C PRO A 78 -8.46 37.25 -6.85
N ILE A 79 -8.36 37.08 -8.16
CA ILE A 79 -8.02 38.14 -9.12
C ILE A 79 -9.25 39.00 -9.34
N VAL A 80 -9.06 40.34 -9.44
CA VAL A 80 -10.12 41.31 -9.69
C VAL A 80 -9.89 42.05 -11.02
N ASP A 81 -10.95 42.70 -11.54
CA ASP A 81 -10.86 43.64 -12.65
C ASP A 81 -10.54 45.05 -12.15
N ALA A 82 -10.38 46.03 -13.06
CA ALA A 82 -10.11 47.43 -12.74
C ALA A 82 -11.23 48.09 -11.90
N LYS A 83 -12.38 47.47 -11.73
CA LYS A 83 -13.49 47.94 -10.89
C LYS A 83 -13.60 47.14 -9.57
N SER A 84 -12.56 46.39 -9.23
CA SER A 84 -12.52 45.50 -8.06
C SER A 84 -13.57 44.38 -8.02
N GLN A 85 -14.13 44.03 -9.18
CA GLN A 85 -15.03 42.86 -9.29
C GLN A 85 -14.21 41.57 -9.34
N LYS A 86 -14.60 40.61 -8.54
CA LYS A 86 -13.91 39.31 -8.44
C LYS A 86 -14.07 38.47 -9.72
N LEU A 87 -12.95 38.14 -10.34
CA LEU A 87 -12.88 37.35 -11.58
C LEU A 87 -12.53 35.88 -11.37
N SER A 88 -11.95 35.50 -10.23
CA SER A 88 -11.57 34.13 -9.95
C SER A 88 -11.86 33.72 -8.50
N ASN A 89 -11.98 32.42 -8.26
CA ASN A 89 -11.90 31.86 -6.92
C ASN A 89 -10.42 31.64 -6.54
N PRO A 90 -10.09 31.51 -5.23
CA PRO A 90 -8.75 31.12 -4.82
C PRO A 90 -8.41 29.73 -5.35
N ILE A 91 -7.16 29.55 -5.76
CA ILE A 91 -6.63 28.27 -6.29
C ILE A 91 -5.39 27.93 -5.46
N GLU A 92 -5.30 26.67 -5.04
CA GLU A 92 -4.12 26.10 -4.41
C GLU A 92 -3.73 24.82 -5.14
N ILE A 93 -2.47 24.75 -5.62
CA ILE A 93 -1.93 23.59 -6.33
C ILE A 93 -0.62 23.18 -5.64
N PRO A 94 -0.58 22.05 -4.92
CA PRO A 94 0.65 21.48 -4.40
C PRO A 94 1.48 20.88 -5.54
N PHE A 95 2.80 20.93 -5.39
CA PHE A 95 3.78 20.33 -6.31
C PHE A 95 5.09 20.05 -5.58
N THR A 96 5.88 19.15 -6.14
CA THR A 96 7.21 18.79 -5.63
C THR A 96 8.29 19.40 -6.50
N VAL A 97 9.38 19.88 -5.88
CA VAL A 97 10.58 20.31 -6.61
C VAL A 97 11.71 19.34 -6.30
N ILE A 98 12.35 18.83 -7.36
CA ILE A 98 13.50 17.95 -7.24
C ILE A 98 14.79 18.68 -7.62
N ALA A 99 15.88 18.33 -6.93
CA ALA A 99 17.22 18.71 -7.35
C ALA A 99 17.69 17.75 -8.48
N THR A 100 17.98 18.26 -9.66
CA THR A 100 18.49 17.47 -10.79
C THR A 100 19.42 18.24 -11.68
N ASN A 101 20.38 17.54 -12.30
CA ASN A 101 21.22 18.06 -13.38
C ASN A 101 20.53 17.91 -14.75
N SER A 102 19.44 17.19 -14.82
CA SER A 102 18.75 16.85 -16.07
C SER A 102 17.90 18.02 -16.59
N LYS A 103 17.86 18.16 -17.91
CA LYS A 103 17.00 19.15 -18.58
C LYS A 103 15.72 18.49 -19.04
N ILE A 104 14.64 18.81 -18.35
CA ILE A 104 13.32 18.28 -18.64
C ILE A 104 12.56 19.23 -19.59
N GLU A 105 11.87 18.67 -20.57
CA GLU A 105 11.07 19.43 -21.52
C GLU A 105 9.79 19.97 -20.86
N SER A 106 9.46 21.24 -21.09
CA SER A 106 8.30 21.92 -20.47
C SER A 106 6.93 21.41 -20.94
N ASN A 107 6.89 20.64 -22.04
CA ASN A 107 5.66 20.00 -22.53
C ASN A 107 5.31 18.71 -21.77
N LEU A 108 6.11 18.29 -20.82
CA LEU A 108 5.90 17.07 -20.03
C LEU A 108 5.35 17.43 -18.64
N ILE A 109 4.39 16.64 -18.18
CA ILE A 109 3.94 16.60 -16.80
C ILE A 109 4.67 15.43 -16.15
N ILE A 110 5.59 15.71 -15.24
CA ILE A 110 6.28 14.65 -14.49
C ILE A 110 5.35 14.22 -13.35
N GLY A 111 4.92 12.97 -13.38
CA GLY A 111 4.05 12.39 -12.35
C GLY A 111 4.82 11.57 -11.33
N SER A 112 6.00 11.03 -11.70
CA SER A 112 6.83 10.24 -10.80
C SER A 112 8.32 10.42 -11.11
N PHE A 113 9.12 10.38 -10.05
CA PHE A 113 10.58 10.51 -10.11
C PHE A 113 11.23 9.62 -9.06
N VAL A 114 12.24 8.84 -9.49
CA VAL A 114 13.06 8.03 -8.61
C VAL A 114 14.53 8.23 -8.98
N ARG A 115 15.36 8.38 -7.96
CA ARG A 115 16.83 8.40 -8.11
C ARG A 115 17.40 7.20 -7.38
N ILE A 116 18.17 6.38 -8.09
CA ILE A 116 18.73 5.14 -7.55
C ILE A 116 20.21 5.03 -7.77
N LYS A 117 20.87 4.33 -6.87
CA LYS A 117 22.26 3.91 -6.96
C LYS A 117 22.32 2.38 -7.07
N LEU A 118 23.09 1.87 -8.01
CA LEU A 118 23.35 0.45 -8.14
C LEU A 118 24.46 0.08 -7.14
N VAL A 119 24.13 -0.74 -6.14
CA VAL A 119 25.06 -1.17 -5.09
C VAL A 119 25.38 -2.66 -5.22
N GLU A 120 26.43 -3.11 -4.56
CA GLU A 120 26.97 -4.47 -4.71
C GLU A 120 25.95 -5.60 -4.42
N ASN A 121 24.98 -5.34 -3.54
CA ASN A 121 24.00 -6.35 -3.10
C ASN A 121 22.56 -5.96 -3.41
N GLY A 122 22.32 -4.96 -4.26
CA GLY A 122 20.95 -4.53 -4.58
C GLY A 122 20.88 -3.15 -5.22
N ILE A 123 19.82 -2.43 -4.91
CA ILE A 123 19.52 -1.08 -5.38
C ILE A 123 19.23 -0.21 -4.18
N GLU A 124 19.80 0.99 -4.13
CA GLU A 124 19.60 1.94 -3.06
C GLU A 124 18.89 3.18 -3.59
N ARG A 125 17.74 3.55 -3.00
CA ARG A 125 17.04 4.79 -3.30
C ARG A 125 17.80 5.98 -2.71
N MET A 126 17.86 7.05 -3.46
CA MET A 126 18.56 8.27 -3.06
C MET A 126 17.56 9.41 -2.84
N PRO A 127 17.86 10.36 -1.93
CA PRO A 127 17.00 11.52 -1.67
C PRO A 127 16.78 12.39 -2.92
N ASN A 128 15.57 12.93 -3.05
CA ASN A 128 15.19 13.80 -4.17
C ASN A 128 15.67 15.25 -3.98
N GLU A 129 15.97 15.65 -2.74
CA GLU A 129 16.25 17.03 -2.35
C GLU A 129 17.70 17.46 -2.63
N LYS A 130 18.59 16.49 -2.79
CA LYS A 130 20.03 16.76 -2.98
C LYS A 130 20.61 15.99 -4.14
N ILE A 131 21.47 16.65 -4.92
CA ILE A 131 22.33 15.99 -5.89
C ILE A 131 23.51 15.37 -5.12
N SER A 132 23.83 14.12 -5.40
CA SER A 132 24.99 13.41 -4.84
C SER A 132 26.17 13.44 -5.81
N ASP A 133 27.40 13.40 -5.28
CA ASP A 133 28.60 13.18 -6.07
C ASP A 133 28.79 11.72 -6.51
N ASN A 134 27.97 10.80 -5.97
CA ASN A 134 27.97 9.41 -6.35
C ASN A 134 27.30 9.18 -7.72
N GLU A 135 27.64 8.09 -8.39
CA GLU A 135 26.95 7.65 -9.60
C GLU A 135 25.53 7.17 -9.25
N TYR A 136 24.53 7.69 -9.96
CA TYR A 136 23.13 7.34 -9.84
C TYR A 136 22.43 7.40 -11.19
N ILE A 137 21.22 6.84 -11.24
CA ILE A 137 20.31 6.92 -12.38
C ILE A 137 19.02 7.58 -11.91
N GLU A 138 18.51 8.51 -12.69
CA GLU A 138 17.23 9.16 -12.50
C GLU A 138 16.21 8.57 -13.46
N PHE A 139 15.08 8.10 -12.94
CA PHE A 139 13.95 7.57 -13.70
C PHE A 139 12.77 8.54 -13.58
N TYR A 140 12.12 8.78 -14.71
CA TYR A 140 10.96 9.68 -14.80
C TYR A 140 9.81 8.99 -15.51
N LYS A 141 8.61 9.01 -14.88
CA LYS A 141 7.33 8.81 -15.55
C LYS A 141 6.71 10.17 -15.85
N ALA A 142 6.38 10.45 -17.09
CA ALA A 142 5.79 11.71 -17.49
C ALA A 142 4.64 11.50 -18.49
N ILE A 143 3.83 12.53 -18.64
CA ILE A 143 2.71 12.58 -19.58
C ILE A 143 2.92 13.78 -20.50
N ASP A 144 2.89 13.56 -21.80
CA ASP A 144 2.91 14.65 -22.76
C ASP A 144 1.62 15.48 -22.66
N ARG A 145 1.75 16.77 -22.35
CA ARG A 145 0.61 17.68 -22.10
C ARG A 145 -0.37 17.77 -23.27
N LYS A 146 0.13 17.59 -24.50
CA LYS A 146 -0.66 17.75 -25.70
C LYS A 146 -1.40 16.46 -26.09
N SER A 147 -0.71 15.34 -26.08
CA SER A 147 -1.26 14.06 -26.55
C SER A 147 -1.87 13.23 -25.42
N GLY A 148 -1.56 13.52 -24.15
CA GLY A 148 -1.94 12.70 -23.00
C GLY A 148 -1.21 11.34 -22.95
N LYS A 149 -0.23 11.09 -23.83
CA LYS A 149 0.48 9.81 -23.87
C LYS A 149 1.55 9.73 -22.78
N PRO A 150 1.73 8.56 -22.17
CA PRO A 150 2.78 8.34 -21.20
C PRO A 150 4.14 8.27 -21.91
N VAL A 151 5.16 8.82 -21.24
CA VAL A 151 6.56 8.82 -21.67
C VAL A 151 7.42 8.51 -20.46
N SER A 152 8.37 7.56 -20.59
CA SER A 152 9.43 7.35 -19.61
C SER A 152 10.76 7.76 -20.20
N PHE A 153 11.65 8.20 -19.33
CA PHE A 153 13.03 8.55 -19.72
C PHE A 153 13.93 8.57 -18.50
N GLU A 154 15.20 8.28 -18.76
CA GLU A 154 16.19 8.14 -17.71
C GLU A 154 17.43 9.01 -18.00
N PHE A 155 18.08 9.47 -16.92
CA PHE A 155 19.33 10.23 -16.98
C PHE A 155 20.36 9.66 -16.00
N ASP A 156 21.63 9.79 -16.36
CA ASP A 156 22.73 9.57 -15.42
C ASP A 156 22.93 10.78 -14.49
N HIS A 157 23.79 10.64 -13.49
CA HIS A 157 24.16 11.68 -12.54
C HIS A 157 24.73 12.97 -13.17
N LYS A 158 25.13 12.92 -14.45
CA LYS A 158 25.60 14.09 -15.22
C LYS A 158 24.49 14.75 -16.03
N GLY A 159 23.26 14.26 -15.93
CA GLY A 159 22.11 14.75 -16.69
C GLY A 159 22.13 14.32 -18.17
N LYS A 160 22.86 13.28 -18.52
CA LYS A 160 22.87 12.69 -19.86
C LYS A 160 21.81 11.60 -19.94
N ARG A 161 21.00 11.61 -21.00
CA ARG A 161 19.99 10.57 -21.24
C ARG A 161 20.66 9.21 -21.43
N VAL A 162 20.17 8.20 -20.73
CA VAL A 162 20.67 6.82 -20.72
C VAL A 162 19.49 5.85 -20.88
N ASP A 163 19.79 4.59 -21.12
CA ASP A 163 18.85 3.50 -21.04
C ASP A 163 18.99 2.88 -19.62
N GLY A 164 18.28 3.45 -18.67
CA GLY A 164 18.33 3.07 -17.27
C GLY A 164 17.80 1.65 -17.04
N GLU A 165 16.76 1.24 -17.77
CA GLU A 165 16.21 -0.12 -17.69
C GLU A 165 17.25 -1.16 -18.11
N LYS A 166 17.99 -0.90 -19.15
CA LYS A 166 19.09 -1.78 -19.57
C LYS A 166 20.23 -1.82 -18.54
N MET A 167 20.52 -0.69 -17.89
CA MET A 167 21.51 -0.65 -16.81
C MET A 167 21.05 -1.48 -15.60
N LEU A 168 19.79 -1.38 -15.24
CA LEU A 168 19.16 -2.22 -14.22
C LEU A 168 19.22 -3.70 -14.61
N GLU A 169 18.86 -4.05 -15.85
CA GLU A 169 18.95 -5.42 -16.36
C GLU A 169 20.36 -6.00 -16.25
N ILE A 170 21.37 -5.23 -16.64
CA ILE A 170 22.78 -5.64 -16.52
C ILE A 170 23.17 -5.83 -15.05
N HIS A 171 22.71 -4.95 -14.18
CA HIS A 171 22.98 -5.04 -12.75
C HIS A 171 22.31 -6.27 -12.13
N ARG A 172 21.04 -6.52 -12.46
CA ARG A 172 20.31 -7.74 -12.06
C ARG A 172 21.05 -9.00 -12.49
N LYS A 173 21.54 -9.08 -13.74
CA LYS A 173 22.36 -10.21 -14.22
C LYS A 173 23.63 -10.41 -13.40
N LYS A 174 24.28 -9.35 -12.92
CA LYS A 174 25.45 -9.47 -12.03
C LYS A 174 25.06 -10.03 -10.66
N LEU A 175 23.98 -9.54 -10.11
CA LEU A 175 23.47 -10.05 -8.85
C LEU A 175 23.02 -11.53 -9.00
N ASP A 176 22.37 -11.94 -10.12
CA ASP A 176 22.06 -13.33 -10.46
C ASP A 176 23.27 -14.25 -10.47
N SER A 177 24.32 -13.81 -11.11
CA SER A 177 25.56 -14.58 -11.12
C SER A 177 26.20 -14.68 -9.74
N LYS A 178 25.91 -13.72 -8.82
CA LYS A 178 26.43 -13.69 -7.46
C LYS A 178 25.64 -14.59 -6.51
N PHE A 179 24.30 -14.53 -6.57
CA PHE A 179 23.41 -15.19 -5.63
C PHE A 179 22.79 -16.48 -6.19
N GLY A 180 22.51 -16.54 -7.49
CA GLY A 180 21.87 -17.68 -8.15
C GLY A 180 20.47 -17.94 -7.59
N LYS A 181 20.18 -19.20 -7.22
CA LYS A 181 18.90 -19.62 -6.62
C LYS A 181 18.91 -19.63 -5.08
N ILE A 182 19.98 -19.08 -4.45
CA ILE A 182 20.13 -19.06 -2.98
C ILE A 182 19.79 -17.67 -2.49
N HIS A 183 18.84 -17.60 -1.53
CA HIS A 183 18.47 -16.32 -0.92
C HIS A 183 19.71 -15.65 -0.27
N PRO A 184 19.86 -14.31 -0.37
CA PRO A 184 21.03 -13.59 0.15
C PRO A 184 21.34 -13.88 1.61
N THR A 185 20.34 -13.93 2.49
CA THR A 185 20.53 -14.24 3.91
C THR A 185 21.15 -15.63 4.11
N LEU A 186 20.66 -16.64 3.39
CA LEU A 186 21.21 -18.00 3.43
C LEU A 186 22.63 -18.03 2.85
N LEU A 187 22.88 -17.31 1.75
CA LEU A 187 24.20 -17.25 1.13
C LEU A 187 25.23 -16.60 2.05
N LEU A 188 24.87 -15.55 2.77
CA LEU A 188 25.71 -14.91 3.78
C LEU A 188 26.03 -15.88 4.93
N LEU A 189 25.03 -16.62 5.41
CA LEU A 189 25.19 -17.61 6.48
C LEU A 189 26.15 -18.71 6.07
N ILE A 190 25.99 -19.31 4.88
CA ILE A 190 26.84 -20.42 4.41
C ILE A 190 28.26 -19.99 4.01
N ASN A 191 28.49 -18.71 3.75
CA ASN A 191 29.80 -18.15 3.45
C ASN A 191 30.44 -17.41 4.66
N SER A 192 29.82 -17.46 5.84
CA SER A 192 30.38 -16.87 7.07
C SER A 192 31.67 -17.59 7.52
N ASP A 193 32.43 -16.95 8.40
CA ASP A 193 33.69 -17.51 8.94
C ASP A 193 33.49 -18.83 9.67
N LYS A 194 32.28 -19.06 10.20
CA LYS A 194 31.89 -20.30 10.93
C LYS A 194 30.49 -20.75 10.50
N PRO A 195 30.34 -21.25 9.27
CA PRO A 195 29.04 -21.71 8.82
C PRO A 195 28.57 -22.92 9.66
N PRO A 196 27.28 -23.06 9.93
CA PRO A 196 26.73 -24.24 10.59
C PRO A 196 26.98 -25.48 9.71
N LYS A 197 27.20 -26.66 10.32
CA LYS A 197 27.41 -27.91 9.56
C LYS A 197 26.17 -28.27 8.74
N THR A 198 24.99 -28.12 9.36
CA THR A 198 23.70 -28.37 8.72
C THR A 198 22.78 -27.17 8.95
N VAL A 199 21.87 -26.95 8.05
CA VAL A 199 20.89 -25.88 8.10
C VAL A 199 19.52 -26.40 7.64
N LEU A 200 18.46 -25.82 8.17
CA LEU A 200 17.10 -26.07 7.74
C LEU A 200 16.77 -25.05 6.66
N VAL A 201 16.32 -25.52 5.51
CA VAL A 201 15.99 -24.66 4.36
C VAL A 201 14.66 -25.03 3.74
N ASP A 202 14.00 -24.04 3.19
CA ASP A 202 12.85 -24.18 2.33
C ASP A 202 13.30 -24.21 0.88
N ILE A 203 12.91 -25.24 0.14
CA ILE A 203 13.18 -25.37 -1.28
C ILE A 203 11.88 -25.28 -2.04
N TRP A 204 11.75 -24.22 -2.84
CA TRP A 204 10.67 -24.09 -3.80
C TRP A 204 11.06 -24.78 -5.10
N TYR A 205 10.12 -25.54 -5.69
CA TYR A 205 10.36 -26.12 -7.00
C TYR A 205 9.67 -25.30 -8.11
N GLU A 206 10.14 -25.53 -9.34
CA GLU A 206 9.54 -24.90 -10.52
C GLU A 206 8.16 -25.45 -10.81
N PHE A 207 7.17 -24.58 -10.88
CA PHE A 207 5.80 -24.92 -11.27
C PHE A 207 5.22 -23.82 -12.14
N GLU A 208 4.27 -24.20 -13.01
CA GLU A 208 3.44 -23.23 -13.72
C GLU A 208 2.22 -22.96 -12.87
N GLU A 209 2.00 -21.68 -12.60
CA GLU A 209 0.84 -21.25 -11.85
C GLU A 209 -0.43 -21.43 -12.69
N PRO A 210 -1.45 -22.19 -12.22
CA PRO A 210 -2.69 -22.31 -12.95
C PRO A 210 -3.35 -20.93 -13.08
N GLU A 211 -3.87 -20.64 -14.28
CA GLU A 211 -4.53 -19.38 -14.52
C GLU A 211 -5.81 -19.27 -13.67
N ALA A 212 -5.90 -18.26 -12.80
CA ALA A 212 -7.07 -18.02 -11.98
C ALA A 212 -8.22 -17.57 -12.89
N LEU A 213 -9.32 -18.35 -12.94
CA LEU A 213 -10.47 -18.01 -13.75
C LEU A 213 -11.27 -16.88 -13.06
N PRO A 214 -11.80 -15.92 -13.83
CA PRO A 214 -12.63 -14.84 -13.29
C PRO A 214 -13.86 -15.34 -12.50
N SER A 215 -14.41 -16.48 -12.89
CA SER A 215 -15.53 -17.15 -12.22
C SER A 215 -15.25 -17.53 -10.76
N ASP A 216 -14.00 -17.81 -10.40
CA ASP A 216 -13.61 -18.32 -9.09
C ASP A 216 -13.93 -17.37 -7.94
N ARG A 217 -14.04 -16.07 -8.23
CA ARG A 217 -14.28 -15.02 -7.21
C ARG A 217 -15.68 -14.43 -7.24
N THR A 218 -16.46 -14.71 -8.27
CA THR A 218 -17.76 -14.04 -8.52
C THR A 218 -18.97 -14.95 -8.34
N LEU A 219 -18.78 -16.22 -7.97
CA LEU A 219 -19.82 -17.23 -7.97
C LEU A 219 -20.80 -17.10 -6.79
N ASN A 220 -22.07 -17.46 -7.05
CA ASN A 220 -23.11 -17.64 -6.03
C ASN A 220 -22.81 -18.87 -5.13
N GLU A 221 -23.48 -18.97 -3.97
CA GLU A 221 -23.25 -20.05 -3.01
C GLU A 221 -23.33 -21.47 -3.63
N CYS A 222 -24.21 -21.71 -4.60
CA CYS A 222 -24.33 -23.03 -5.29
C CYS A 222 -23.13 -23.34 -6.19
N ASP A 223 -22.51 -22.33 -6.76
CA ASP A 223 -21.33 -22.48 -7.61
C ASP A 223 -20.04 -22.63 -6.77
N GLN A 224 -20.04 -22.12 -5.51
CA GLN A 224 -18.92 -22.26 -4.58
C GLN A 224 -18.61 -23.70 -4.20
N GLU A 225 -19.60 -24.59 -4.14
CA GLU A 225 -19.35 -26.01 -3.83
C GLU A 225 -18.64 -26.74 -4.97
N SER A 226 -19.04 -26.49 -6.23
CA SER A 226 -18.36 -27.10 -7.39
C SER A 226 -16.97 -26.52 -7.59
N GLU A 227 -16.81 -25.23 -7.34
CA GLU A 227 -15.52 -24.55 -7.42
C GLU A 227 -14.60 -24.96 -6.28
N GLY A 228 -15.12 -25.14 -5.08
CA GLY A 228 -14.37 -25.67 -3.95
C GLY A 228 -13.76 -27.05 -4.25
N LYS A 229 -14.47 -27.92 -4.98
CA LYS A 229 -13.92 -29.20 -5.45
C LYS A 229 -12.79 -29.02 -6.46
N ARG A 230 -12.94 -28.13 -7.42
CA ARG A 230 -11.90 -27.84 -8.42
C ARG A 230 -10.63 -27.26 -7.79
N VAL A 231 -10.78 -26.35 -6.84
CA VAL A 231 -9.66 -25.80 -6.08
C VAL A 231 -8.96 -26.87 -5.26
N GLU A 232 -9.72 -27.78 -4.64
CA GLU A 232 -9.14 -28.88 -3.88
C GLU A 232 -8.43 -29.90 -4.80
N GLU A 233 -8.94 -30.18 -5.99
CA GLU A 233 -8.24 -30.99 -7.00
C GLU A 233 -6.92 -30.36 -7.43
N GLN A 234 -6.89 -29.04 -7.66
CA GLN A 234 -5.65 -28.29 -7.97
C GLN A 234 -4.65 -28.33 -6.80
N ARG A 235 -5.12 -28.16 -5.57
CA ARG A 235 -4.28 -28.29 -4.37
C ARG A 235 -3.70 -29.69 -4.25
N GLN A 236 -4.52 -30.71 -4.47
CA GLN A 236 -4.08 -32.08 -4.42
C GLN A 236 -3.02 -32.38 -5.50
N GLU A 237 -3.18 -31.82 -6.71
CA GLU A 237 -2.19 -31.99 -7.78
C GLU A 237 -0.85 -31.32 -7.40
N ILE A 238 -0.89 -30.08 -6.86
CA ILE A 238 0.30 -29.38 -6.38
C ILE A 238 0.97 -30.19 -5.27
N TYR A 239 0.20 -30.64 -4.28
CA TYR A 239 0.73 -31.44 -3.19
C TYR A 239 1.39 -32.74 -3.67
N GLU A 240 0.77 -33.49 -4.58
CA GLU A 240 1.34 -34.73 -5.14
C GLU A 240 2.63 -34.45 -5.93
N ARG A 241 2.71 -33.34 -6.65
CA ARG A 241 3.94 -32.89 -7.34
C ARG A 241 5.00 -32.52 -6.32
N THR A 242 4.64 -31.81 -5.25
CA THR A 242 5.54 -31.43 -4.15
C THR A 242 6.11 -32.65 -3.44
N VAL A 243 5.26 -33.67 -3.19
CA VAL A 243 5.71 -34.96 -2.63
C VAL A 243 6.70 -35.65 -3.55
N ARG A 244 6.43 -35.73 -4.87
CA ARG A 244 7.37 -36.31 -5.84
C ARG A 244 8.70 -35.57 -5.87
N PHE A 245 8.65 -34.22 -5.87
CA PHE A 245 9.83 -33.39 -5.82
C PHE A 245 10.65 -33.61 -4.54
N GLY A 246 10.01 -33.60 -3.36
CA GLY A 246 10.67 -33.91 -2.08
C GLY A 246 11.37 -35.27 -2.07
N LYS A 247 10.72 -36.31 -2.57
CA LYS A 247 11.32 -37.62 -2.70
C LYS A 247 12.51 -37.67 -3.65
N SER A 248 12.52 -36.87 -4.70
CA SER A 248 13.67 -36.82 -5.63
C SER A 248 14.94 -36.25 -4.96
N LEU A 249 14.79 -35.49 -3.88
CA LEU A 249 15.90 -34.88 -3.13
C LEU A 249 16.43 -35.77 -1.98
N GLU A 250 15.71 -36.83 -1.55
CA GLU A 250 16.06 -37.64 -0.37
C GLU A 250 17.43 -38.28 -0.41
N SER A 251 18.04 -38.41 -1.60
CA SER A 251 19.41 -38.94 -1.73
C SER A 251 20.49 -37.99 -1.22
N VAL A 252 20.19 -36.68 -1.15
CA VAL A 252 21.17 -35.64 -0.81
C VAL A 252 20.74 -34.78 0.39
N VAL A 253 19.45 -34.86 0.80
CA VAL A 253 18.91 -34.11 1.93
C VAL A 253 18.03 -34.96 2.82
N LYS A 254 17.83 -34.57 4.08
CA LYS A 254 16.81 -35.15 4.93
C LYS A 254 15.51 -34.33 4.77
N LEU A 255 14.52 -34.92 4.12
CA LEU A 255 13.18 -34.33 4.01
C LEU A 255 12.58 -34.18 5.42
N VAL A 256 12.13 -32.99 5.77
CA VAL A 256 11.50 -32.66 7.06
C VAL A 256 10.01 -32.50 6.86
N LYS A 257 9.59 -31.74 5.84
CA LYS A 257 8.19 -31.43 5.58
C LYS A 257 7.94 -31.29 4.08
N VAL A 258 6.75 -31.67 3.65
CA VAL A 258 6.15 -31.34 2.36
C VAL A 258 5.00 -30.38 2.65
N ASP A 259 5.00 -29.19 2.05
CA ASP A 259 3.91 -28.23 2.27
C ASP A 259 2.64 -28.66 1.53
N GLU A 260 1.49 -28.44 2.14
CA GLU A 260 0.19 -28.87 1.59
C GLU A 260 -0.48 -27.80 0.72
N LEU A 261 -0.04 -26.55 0.80
CA LEU A 261 -0.65 -25.42 0.08
C LEU A 261 0.23 -24.84 -1.02
N VAL A 262 1.54 -24.94 -0.85
CA VAL A 262 2.49 -24.30 -1.76
C VAL A 262 3.51 -25.29 -2.31
N PRO A 263 4.11 -25.04 -3.48
CA PRO A 263 5.11 -25.90 -4.11
C PRO A 263 6.49 -25.83 -3.40
N LEU A 264 6.51 -26.23 -2.11
CA LEU A 264 7.64 -26.06 -1.20
C LEU A 264 7.89 -27.33 -0.39
N VAL A 265 9.17 -27.67 -0.20
CA VAL A 265 9.61 -28.67 0.76
C VAL A 265 10.59 -28.08 1.74
N THR A 266 10.45 -28.39 3.02
CA THR A 266 11.44 -28.06 4.06
C THR A 266 12.38 -29.24 4.26
N VAL A 267 13.68 -28.98 4.18
CA VAL A 267 14.70 -30.03 4.29
C VAL A 267 15.82 -29.61 5.25
N GLN A 268 16.38 -30.60 5.95
CA GLN A 268 17.65 -30.44 6.66
C GLN A 268 18.80 -30.88 5.72
N VAL A 269 19.75 -29.99 5.48
CA VAL A 269 20.82 -30.20 4.51
C VAL A 269 22.17 -29.79 5.07
N GLU A 270 23.23 -30.46 4.66
CA GLU A 270 24.61 -29.99 4.93
C GLU A 270 24.87 -28.70 4.14
N THR A 271 25.45 -27.71 4.80
CA THR A 271 25.72 -26.38 4.20
C THR A 271 26.52 -26.47 2.90
N SER A 272 27.42 -27.47 2.80
CA SER A 272 28.23 -27.75 1.59
C SER A 272 27.39 -28.16 0.36
N VAL A 273 26.22 -28.73 0.55
CA VAL A 273 25.36 -29.28 -0.52
C VAL A 273 24.42 -28.22 -1.12
N ILE A 274 24.21 -27.10 -0.44
CA ILE A 274 23.22 -26.07 -0.86
C ILE A 274 23.51 -25.53 -2.27
N LYS A 275 24.80 -25.35 -2.62
CA LYS A 275 25.17 -24.84 -3.97
C LYS A 275 24.90 -25.88 -5.07
N GLU A 276 25.01 -27.18 -4.74
CA GLU A 276 24.67 -28.26 -5.66
C GLU A 276 23.15 -28.33 -5.86
N LEU A 277 22.37 -28.22 -4.79
CA LEU A 277 20.91 -28.13 -4.88
C LEU A 277 20.45 -26.94 -5.71
N ALA A 278 21.10 -25.79 -5.58
CA ALA A 278 20.79 -24.60 -6.38
C ALA A 278 21.07 -24.81 -7.89
N ALA A 279 21.95 -25.72 -8.25
CA ALA A 279 22.21 -26.08 -9.65
C ALA A 279 21.13 -27.00 -10.25
N ASN A 280 20.28 -27.64 -9.44
CA ASN A 280 19.18 -28.45 -9.91
C ASN A 280 18.17 -27.60 -10.68
N LYS A 281 17.75 -28.07 -11.87
CA LYS A 281 16.81 -27.35 -12.73
C LYS A 281 15.40 -27.26 -12.14
N GLU A 282 14.99 -28.26 -11.38
CA GLU A 282 13.67 -28.30 -10.75
C GLU A 282 13.55 -27.39 -9.51
N VAL A 283 14.68 -26.92 -8.97
CA VAL A 283 14.68 -25.96 -7.86
C VAL A 283 14.44 -24.56 -8.40
N ALA A 284 13.47 -23.86 -7.85
CA ALA A 284 13.18 -22.45 -8.14
C ALA A 284 13.93 -21.50 -7.19
N GLY A 285 13.99 -21.82 -5.90
CA GLY A 285 14.68 -21.00 -4.89
C GLY A 285 14.97 -21.79 -3.61
N ILE A 286 16.00 -21.38 -2.87
CA ILE A 286 16.38 -21.94 -1.56
C ILE A 286 16.47 -20.81 -0.54
N LEU A 287 15.65 -20.88 0.50
CA LEU A 287 15.56 -19.88 1.57
C LEU A 287 15.91 -20.53 2.92
N LEU A 288 16.34 -19.71 3.88
CA LEU A 288 16.48 -20.15 5.25
C LEU A 288 15.08 -20.44 5.83
N HIS A 289 14.90 -21.60 6.47
CA HIS A 289 13.68 -21.90 7.21
C HIS A 289 13.84 -21.46 8.67
N GLU A 290 12.96 -20.57 9.12
CA GLU A 290 12.94 -20.05 10.49
C GLU A 290 11.59 -20.37 11.13
N THR A 291 11.63 -20.92 12.35
CA THR A 291 10.42 -21.30 13.13
C THR A 291 10.18 -20.37 14.33
N GLU A 292 11.23 -19.66 14.76
CA GLU A 292 11.17 -18.73 15.89
C GLU A 292 10.77 -17.33 15.43
N GLY A 293 10.04 -16.59 16.28
CA GLY A 293 9.64 -15.21 16.06
C GLY A 293 9.83 -14.35 17.30
N ILE A 294 9.90 -13.02 17.16
CA ILE A 294 10.10 -12.04 18.23
C ILE A 294 8.88 -11.12 18.32
N ASP A 295 8.44 -10.80 19.53
CA ASP A 295 7.15 -10.16 19.86
C ASP A 295 7.26 -8.67 20.25
N ASP A 296 6.20 -7.85 19.98
CA ASP A 296 6.11 -6.40 20.24
C ASP A 296 4.68 -5.93 20.61
N LEU A 297 4.48 -4.74 21.22
CA LEU A 297 3.32 -4.48 22.12
C LEU A 297 2.60 -3.09 22.06
N GLU A 298 1.34 -2.82 22.16
CA GLU A 298 0.13 -2.23 22.80
C GLU A 298 -0.80 -1.13 22.14
N ASP A 299 -2.16 -0.93 22.25
CA ASP A 299 -3.54 -0.28 22.43
C ASP A 299 -4.41 0.31 21.25
N SER A 300 -5.91 0.20 21.02
CA SER A 300 -6.54 0.91 19.90
C SER A 300 -8.03 0.89 19.43
N ILE A 301 -9.06 0.53 20.17
CA ILE A 301 -10.43 0.35 19.58
C ILE A 301 -11.14 1.68 19.21
N ALA A 302 -11.15 2.64 20.14
CA ALA A 302 -11.88 3.90 19.96
C ALA A 302 -11.23 4.85 18.94
N ILE A 303 -9.92 4.78 18.77
CA ILE A 303 -9.16 5.65 17.87
C ILE A 303 -9.46 5.30 16.40
N ALA A 304 -9.66 4.01 16.10
CA ALA A 304 -10.08 3.55 14.78
C ALA A 304 -11.57 3.79 14.50
N GLY A 305 -12.37 4.13 15.51
CA GLY A 305 -13.82 4.33 15.39
C GLY A 305 -14.62 3.04 15.22
N SER A 306 -14.08 1.91 15.68
CA SER A 306 -14.78 0.61 15.64
C SER A 306 -16.00 0.58 16.55
N ASP A 307 -15.94 1.24 17.69
CA ASP A 307 -17.07 1.43 18.63
C ASP A 307 -18.29 2.08 17.99
N VAL A 308 -18.07 3.09 17.15
CA VAL A 308 -19.14 3.74 16.39
C VAL A 308 -19.75 2.78 15.36
N VAL A 309 -18.95 1.94 14.73
CA VAL A 309 -19.42 0.91 13.79
C VAL A 309 -20.25 -0.14 14.50
N HIS A 310 -19.81 -0.60 15.70
CA HIS A 310 -20.57 -1.52 16.54
C HIS A 310 -21.95 -0.95 16.93
N SER A 311 -22.00 0.33 17.30
CA SER A 311 -23.26 0.98 17.67
C SER A 311 -24.25 1.05 16.50
N ASN A 312 -23.79 0.92 15.25
CA ASN A 312 -24.62 0.81 14.04
C ASN A 312 -25.03 -0.63 13.72
N GLY A 313 -24.70 -1.61 14.59
CA GLY A 313 -25.06 -3.02 14.43
C GLY A 313 -24.11 -3.85 13.57
N GLU A 314 -22.92 -3.34 13.27
CA GLU A 314 -21.89 -4.04 12.48
C GLU A 314 -20.72 -4.40 13.40
N ASP A 315 -20.57 -5.69 13.69
CA ASP A 315 -19.63 -6.23 14.67
C ASP A 315 -18.64 -7.26 14.07
N GLY A 316 -18.65 -7.43 12.74
CA GLY A 316 -17.82 -8.42 12.05
C GLY A 316 -18.43 -9.84 12.02
N SER A 317 -19.71 -10.00 12.36
CA SER A 317 -20.40 -11.29 12.28
C SER A 317 -20.30 -11.95 10.90
N GLY A 318 -20.11 -13.28 10.90
CA GLY A 318 -19.98 -14.09 9.68
C GLY A 318 -18.60 -14.01 9.00
N VAL A 319 -17.61 -13.31 9.58
CA VAL A 319 -16.22 -13.28 9.09
C VAL A 319 -15.36 -14.20 9.94
N LYS A 320 -14.47 -14.95 9.29
CA LYS A 320 -13.49 -15.85 9.93
C LYS A 320 -12.11 -15.19 9.93
N VAL A 321 -11.58 -15.00 11.11
CA VAL A 321 -10.29 -14.33 11.36
C VAL A 321 -9.36 -15.29 12.07
N ALA A 322 -8.10 -15.36 11.70
CA ALA A 322 -7.09 -16.06 12.47
C ALA A 322 -6.00 -15.11 12.97
N VAL A 323 -5.57 -15.31 14.20
CA VAL A 323 -4.32 -14.79 14.73
C VAL A 323 -3.28 -15.89 14.61
N TRP A 324 -2.28 -15.67 13.75
CA TRP A 324 -1.13 -16.52 13.57
C TRP A 324 0.01 -16.02 14.46
N GLU A 325 0.23 -16.72 15.58
CA GLU A 325 1.08 -16.28 16.70
C GLU A 325 1.35 -17.49 17.63
N ASP A 326 2.01 -17.28 18.77
CA ASP A 326 1.93 -18.20 19.90
C ASP A 326 0.49 -18.36 20.42
N GLY A 327 0.24 -19.26 21.33
CA GLY A 327 -1.04 -19.34 22.04
C GLY A 327 -1.21 -18.19 23.05
N PRO A 328 -2.42 -17.74 23.34
CA PRO A 328 -2.64 -16.77 24.42
C PRO A 328 -2.34 -17.40 25.78
N ALA A 329 -1.70 -16.66 26.67
CA ALA A 329 -1.34 -17.09 28.02
C ALA A 329 -2.56 -17.43 28.89
N SER A 330 -3.67 -16.67 28.70
CA SER A 330 -4.97 -16.96 29.28
C SER A 330 -6.06 -16.89 28.23
N ASN A 331 -7.16 -17.61 28.44
CA ASN A 331 -8.33 -17.60 27.58
C ASN A 331 -9.62 -17.23 28.30
N SER A 332 -9.52 -16.72 29.53
CA SER A 332 -10.68 -16.47 30.37
C SER A 332 -11.62 -15.42 29.78
N ASN A 333 -11.07 -14.38 29.18
CA ASN A 333 -11.81 -13.30 28.52
C ASN A 333 -11.77 -13.38 26.98
N LEU A 334 -11.07 -14.35 26.40
CA LEU A 334 -11.03 -14.51 24.96
C LEU A 334 -12.20 -15.36 24.45
N VAL A 335 -12.69 -15.03 23.25
CA VAL A 335 -13.75 -15.79 22.57
C VAL A 335 -13.18 -16.46 21.33
N ILE A 336 -12.44 -17.55 21.54
CA ILE A 336 -11.76 -18.30 20.48
C ILE A 336 -12.67 -19.40 19.96
N THR A 337 -12.98 -19.39 18.67
CA THR A 337 -13.84 -20.36 17.98
C THR A 337 -13.12 -21.71 17.78
N GLY A 338 -11.82 -21.70 17.54
CA GLY A 338 -10.99 -22.89 17.38
C GLY A 338 -9.51 -22.60 17.52
N LYS A 339 -8.72 -23.63 17.86
CA LYS A 339 -7.29 -23.56 18.09
C LYS A 339 -6.58 -24.63 17.27
N TYR A 340 -5.39 -24.30 16.76
CA TYR A 340 -4.56 -25.26 16.02
C TYR A 340 -3.97 -26.33 16.95
N LYS A 341 -3.20 -25.93 17.98
CA LYS A 341 -2.65 -26.84 18.99
C LYS A 341 -3.46 -26.78 20.28
N THR A 342 -3.57 -27.95 20.94
CA THR A 342 -4.19 -28.06 22.27
C THR A 342 -3.29 -27.47 23.35
N ASN A 343 -1.97 -27.71 23.25
CA ASN A 343 -0.94 -27.27 24.19
C ASN A 343 0.15 -26.50 23.43
N PRO A 344 -0.09 -25.24 23.03
CA PRO A 344 0.90 -24.41 22.34
C PRO A 344 1.92 -23.82 23.33
N SER A 345 2.99 -23.23 22.80
CA SER A 345 3.70 -22.16 23.52
C SER A 345 2.72 -21.02 23.77
N THR A 346 2.84 -20.33 24.92
CA THR A 346 1.91 -19.26 25.28
C THR A 346 2.66 -18.01 25.65
N SER A 347 2.06 -16.84 25.34
CA SER A 347 2.59 -15.53 25.72
C SER A 347 1.46 -14.56 26.05
N ASP A 348 1.77 -13.57 26.89
CA ASP A 348 0.90 -12.43 27.17
C ASP A 348 0.71 -11.57 25.93
N HIS A 349 1.73 -11.47 25.06
CA HIS A 349 1.66 -10.81 23.78
C HIS A 349 0.55 -11.39 22.91
N SER A 350 0.58 -12.70 22.70
CA SER A 350 -0.46 -13.37 21.92
C SER A 350 -1.86 -13.19 22.55
N GLN A 351 -1.97 -13.19 23.90
CA GLN A 351 -3.24 -12.92 24.57
C GLN A 351 -3.77 -11.52 24.24
N ASN A 352 -2.92 -10.49 24.34
CA ASN A 352 -3.26 -9.12 24.00
C ASN A 352 -3.66 -8.98 22.53
N VAL A 353 -2.87 -9.54 21.59
CA VAL A 353 -3.15 -9.51 20.14
C VAL A 353 -4.50 -10.16 19.80
N HIS A 354 -4.83 -11.32 20.40
CA HIS A 354 -6.15 -11.94 20.22
C HIS A 354 -7.27 -11.05 20.77
N ALA A 355 -7.04 -10.45 21.94
CA ALA A 355 -8.01 -9.61 22.62
C ALA A 355 -8.33 -8.33 21.86
N ILE A 356 -7.36 -7.73 21.17
CA ILE A 356 -7.57 -6.56 20.31
C ILE A 356 -8.57 -6.90 19.19
N VAL A 357 -8.52 -8.09 18.62
CA VAL A 357 -9.48 -8.51 17.60
C VAL A 357 -10.84 -8.79 18.24
N ARG A 358 -10.87 -9.68 19.26
CA ARG A 358 -12.11 -10.11 19.92
C ARG A 358 -11.88 -10.61 21.35
N ASN A 359 -12.60 -10.03 22.30
CA ASN A 359 -12.63 -10.49 23.69
C ASN A 359 -14.03 -10.32 24.30
N LYS A 360 -14.15 -10.59 25.61
CA LYS A 360 -15.37 -10.40 26.41
C LYS A 360 -15.04 -9.81 27.79
N GLU A 361 -14.22 -8.79 27.85
CA GLU A 361 -13.90 -8.11 29.09
C GLU A 361 -15.19 -7.62 29.77
N GLN A 362 -15.25 -7.78 31.08
CA GLN A 362 -16.46 -7.48 31.89
C GLN A 362 -17.72 -8.27 31.48
N ASN A 363 -17.54 -9.41 30.81
CA ASN A 363 -18.57 -10.26 30.20
C ASN A 363 -19.35 -9.61 29.03
N GLU A 364 -18.91 -8.49 28.50
CA GLU A 364 -19.46 -7.85 27.31
C GLU A 364 -18.55 -8.10 26.08
N PRO A 365 -19.14 -8.28 24.89
CA PRO A 365 -18.35 -8.39 23.66
C PRO A 365 -17.52 -7.14 23.43
N ASN A 366 -16.21 -7.32 23.24
CA ASN A 366 -15.23 -6.24 23.07
C ASN A 366 -14.19 -6.61 22.01
N GLY A 367 -13.32 -5.66 21.62
CA GLY A 367 -12.37 -5.76 20.53
C GLY A 367 -12.84 -5.00 19.29
N HIS A 368 -12.00 -4.97 18.24
CA HIS A 368 -12.38 -4.28 16.99
C HIS A 368 -13.49 -5.01 16.22
N ALA A 369 -13.60 -6.34 16.35
CA ALA A 369 -14.59 -7.15 15.64
C ALA A 369 -15.24 -8.19 16.58
N PRO A 370 -16.03 -7.77 17.56
CA PRO A 370 -16.52 -8.65 18.63
C PRO A 370 -17.43 -9.77 18.14
N GLY A 371 -18.05 -9.66 16.97
CA GLY A 371 -18.91 -10.68 16.36
C GLY A 371 -18.22 -11.70 15.48
N CYS A 372 -16.93 -11.53 15.16
CA CYS A 372 -16.22 -12.43 14.24
C CYS A 372 -16.05 -13.85 14.79
N SER A 373 -15.75 -14.81 13.91
CA SER A 373 -15.27 -16.13 14.32
C SER A 373 -13.75 -16.08 14.42
N LEU A 374 -13.23 -15.92 15.65
CA LEU A 374 -11.79 -15.81 15.91
C LEU A 374 -11.17 -17.20 16.06
N TYR A 375 -10.14 -17.51 15.28
CA TYR A 375 -9.34 -18.71 15.34
C TYR A 375 -7.92 -18.38 15.83
N SER A 376 -7.39 -19.24 16.69
CA SER A 376 -6.00 -19.14 17.17
C SER A 376 -5.13 -20.14 16.40
N ALA A 377 -4.40 -19.64 15.40
CA ALA A 377 -3.35 -20.40 14.71
C ALA A 377 -2.09 -20.36 15.56
N ASN A 378 -2.19 -21.00 16.74
CA ASN A 378 -1.33 -20.86 17.90
C ASN A 378 0.01 -21.63 17.80
N ASP A 379 0.69 -21.41 16.70
CA ASP A 379 2.09 -21.80 16.44
C ASP A 379 2.65 -20.89 15.36
N LYS A 380 3.88 -20.42 15.50
CA LYS A 380 4.55 -19.61 14.50
C LYS A 380 5.01 -20.41 13.26
N ASP A 381 4.84 -21.75 13.25
CA ASP A 381 5.04 -22.56 12.07
C ASP A 381 3.91 -22.34 11.03
N ARG A 382 4.25 -22.46 9.75
CA ARG A 382 3.31 -22.32 8.62
C ARG A 382 2.18 -23.37 8.62
N ASP A 383 2.33 -24.49 9.34
CA ASP A 383 1.25 -25.48 9.50
C ASP A 383 0.03 -24.88 10.20
N ALA A 384 0.24 -23.99 11.16
CA ALA A 384 -0.85 -23.27 11.81
C ALA A 384 -1.56 -22.30 10.85
N LEU A 385 -0.81 -21.61 10.00
CA LEU A 385 -1.37 -20.75 8.94
C LEU A 385 -2.13 -21.61 7.90
N THR A 386 -1.55 -22.75 7.48
CA THR A 386 -2.21 -23.71 6.58
C THR A 386 -3.55 -24.16 7.14
N TRP A 387 -3.60 -24.56 8.41
CA TRP A 387 -4.83 -24.93 9.09
C TRP A 387 -5.86 -23.80 9.10
N ALA A 388 -5.44 -22.56 9.39
CA ALA A 388 -6.35 -21.43 9.42
C ALA A 388 -6.97 -21.15 8.04
N VAL A 389 -6.17 -21.21 6.98
CA VAL A 389 -6.60 -20.93 5.60
C VAL A 389 -7.37 -22.10 5.01
N LYS A 390 -6.78 -23.32 5.03
CA LYS A 390 -7.33 -24.50 4.37
C LYS A 390 -8.52 -25.11 5.14
N ASP A 391 -8.33 -25.37 6.46
CA ASP A 391 -9.31 -26.14 7.22
C ASP A 391 -10.41 -25.26 7.82
N LYS A 392 -10.10 -24.00 8.13
CA LYS A 392 -11.06 -23.06 8.73
C LYS A 392 -11.62 -22.05 7.74
N GLY A 393 -10.96 -21.84 6.61
CA GLY A 393 -11.38 -20.88 5.59
C GLY A 393 -11.35 -19.44 6.10
N CYS A 394 -10.32 -19.10 6.89
CA CYS A 394 -10.13 -17.73 7.36
C CYS A 394 -9.77 -16.82 6.18
N THR A 395 -10.48 -15.71 6.04
CA THR A 395 -10.28 -14.71 4.99
C THR A 395 -9.45 -13.53 5.46
N LEU A 396 -9.15 -13.46 6.75
CA LEU A 396 -8.29 -12.46 7.37
C LEU A 396 -7.32 -13.15 8.32
N ILE A 397 -6.06 -12.79 8.22
CA ILE A 397 -4.99 -13.33 9.06
C ILE A 397 -4.22 -12.17 9.66
N ASN A 398 -4.02 -12.19 10.98
CA ASN A 398 -3.08 -11.31 11.67
C ASN A 398 -1.76 -12.04 11.89
N GLN A 399 -0.64 -11.39 11.57
CA GLN A 399 0.70 -11.83 11.94
C GLN A 399 1.42 -10.69 12.65
N SER A 400 1.59 -10.83 13.96
CA SER A 400 2.25 -9.82 14.81
C SER A 400 3.64 -10.25 15.28
N PHE A 401 4.31 -11.10 14.52
CA PHE A 401 5.70 -11.51 14.76
C PHE A 401 6.50 -11.45 13.46
N HIS A 402 7.81 -11.46 13.56
CA HIS A 402 8.74 -11.51 12.43
C HIS A 402 9.79 -12.61 12.61
N ARG A 403 10.43 -13.02 11.52
CA ARG A 403 11.60 -13.89 11.56
C ARG A 403 12.84 -13.07 11.89
N SER A 404 13.81 -13.69 12.53
CA SER A 404 15.02 -12.97 13.02
C SER A 404 15.83 -12.34 11.88
N SER A 405 15.75 -12.86 10.65
CA SER A 405 16.45 -12.32 9.49
C SER A 405 15.75 -11.12 8.82
N GLU A 406 14.45 -10.94 9.03
CA GLU A 406 13.63 -9.97 8.29
C GLU A 406 14.00 -8.51 8.54
N PRO A 407 14.26 -8.04 9.78
CA PRO A 407 14.65 -6.66 10.02
C PRO A 407 15.96 -6.27 9.33
N GLY A 408 16.92 -7.17 9.28
CA GLY A 408 18.23 -6.94 8.66
C GLY A 408 18.26 -7.12 7.13
N SER A 409 17.16 -7.57 6.52
CA SER A 409 17.08 -7.89 5.09
C SER A 409 16.23 -6.88 4.33
N SER A 410 16.77 -6.32 3.25
CA SER A 410 16.00 -5.51 2.30
C SER A 410 15.16 -6.34 1.32
N SER A 411 15.35 -7.66 1.27
CA SER A 411 14.68 -8.58 0.36
C SER A 411 13.42 -9.18 0.99
N LEU A 412 12.50 -9.66 0.16
CA LEU A 412 11.33 -10.42 0.59
C LEU A 412 11.76 -11.69 1.32
N SER A 413 11.06 -12.04 2.39
CA SER A 413 11.28 -13.26 3.16
C SER A 413 10.53 -14.47 2.57
N GLY A 414 10.78 -15.64 3.11
CA GLY A 414 9.99 -16.83 2.79
C GLY A 414 8.50 -16.70 3.16
N ASP A 415 8.20 -15.97 4.25
CA ASP A 415 6.82 -15.71 4.67
C ASP A 415 6.14 -14.69 3.76
N ASP A 416 6.88 -13.70 3.22
CA ASP A 416 6.36 -12.76 2.22
C ASP A 416 5.91 -13.49 0.95
N PHE A 417 6.75 -14.39 0.40
CA PHE A 417 6.39 -15.20 -0.77
C PHE A 417 5.18 -16.10 -0.49
N TYR A 418 5.16 -16.71 0.69
CA TYR A 418 4.07 -17.59 1.10
C TYR A 418 2.75 -16.81 1.21
N GLY A 419 2.77 -15.64 1.85
CA GLY A 419 1.62 -14.77 1.99
C GLY A 419 1.11 -14.26 0.63
N ASP A 420 2.01 -13.81 -0.24
CA ASP A 420 1.67 -13.36 -1.59
C ASP A 420 1.02 -14.47 -2.43
N TYR A 421 1.52 -15.70 -2.30
CA TYR A 421 0.92 -16.86 -2.96
C TYR A 421 -0.49 -17.16 -2.43
N LEU A 422 -0.67 -17.20 -1.11
CA LEU A 422 -1.96 -17.49 -0.50
C LEU A 422 -3.02 -16.45 -0.86
N ALA A 423 -2.67 -15.18 -0.91
CA ALA A 423 -3.60 -14.10 -1.25
C ALA A 423 -4.23 -14.27 -2.65
N THR A 424 -3.57 -15.01 -3.54
CA THR A 424 -4.06 -15.31 -4.90
C THR A 424 -4.81 -16.63 -5.00
N ARG A 425 -5.03 -17.35 -3.90
CA ARG A 425 -5.67 -18.68 -3.83
C ARG A 425 -6.87 -18.66 -2.88
N TYR A 426 -7.88 -19.44 -3.23
CA TYR A 426 -9.06 -19.61 -2.38
C TYR A 426 -8.66 -20.05 -0.96
N PRO A 427 -9.21 -19.47 0.11
CA PRO A 427 -10.28 -18.47 0.18
C PRO A 427 -9.85 -17.00 -0.08
N TYR A 428 -8.65 -16.76 -0.62
CA TYR A 428 -8.07 -15.45 -0.91
C TYR A 428 -7.85 -14.61 0.36
N PRO A 429 -7.06 -15.09 1.33
CA PRO A 429 -6.89 -14.40 2.58
C PRO A 429 -6.14 -13.07 2.40
N LEU A 430 -6.61 -12.04 3.08
CA LEU A 430 -5.81 -10.84 3.31
C LEU A 430 -4.99 -11.05 4.58
N ILE A 431 -3.68 -11.05 4.44
CA ILE A 431 -2.74 -11.18 5.56
C ILE A 431 -2.26 -9.79 5.92
N VAL A 432 -2.34 -9.46 7.20
CA VAL A 432 -1.96 -8.16 7.77
C VAL A 432 -0.82 -8.38 8.75
N HIS A 433 0.26 -7.64 8.56
CA HIS A 433 1.51 -7.83 9.30
C HIS A 433 1.89 -6.58 10.10
N ALA A 434 2.54 -6.79 11.23
CA ALA A 434 3.26 -5.73 11.93
C ALA A 434 4.48 -5.28 11.12
N ALA A 435 4.67 -3.97 10.95
CA ALA A 435 5.81 -3.42 10.20
C ALA A 435 7.16 -3.66 10.89
N GLY A 436 7.15 -3.83 12.19
CA GLY A 436 8.32 -4.01 13.03
C GLY A 436 8.61 -2.82 13.93
N ASN A 437 9.43 -3.07 14.95
CA ASN A 437 9.81 -2.07 15.93
C ASN A 437 11.32 -2.07 16.16
N PHE A 438 11.88 -0.93 16.47
CA PHE A 438 13.28 -0.83 16.87
C PHE A 438 13.42 -0.22 18.27
N TRP A 439 14.39 -0.72 19.03
CA TRP A 439 14.54 -0.44 20.46
C TRP A 439 15.94 0.11 20.80
N ASN A 440 16.44 1.05 20.01
CA ASN A 440 17.83 1.54 20.19
C ASN A 440 18.05 2.57 21.30
N GLY A 441 17.10 2.71 22.21
CA GLY A 441 17.26 3.59 23.37
C GLY A 441 17.21 5.08 23.07
N ASP A 442 16.88 5.49 21.85
CA ASP A 442 16.63 6.88 21.46
C ASP A 442 15.13 7.10 21.26
N PRO A 443 14.41 7.54 22.29
CA PRO A 443 12.96 7.70 22.24
C PRO A 443 12.50 8.78 21.25
N ASP A 444 13.41 9.66 20.81
CA ASP A 444 13.08 10.76 19.90
C ASP A 444 13.51 10.47 18.43
N ASN A 445 14.18 9.35 18.20
CA ASN A 445 14.68 9.01 16.88
C ASN A 445 13.63 8.25 16.05
N ILE A 446 12.86 8.97 15.26
CA ILE A 446 11.85 8.44 14.35
C ILE A 446 12.49 7.77 13.11
N ASN A 447 13.80 7.85 12.94
CA ASN A 447 14.50 7.21 11.84
C ASN A 447 15.02 5.84 12.30
N PRO A 448 14.50 4.73 11.74
CA PRO A 448 15.03 3.42 12.06
C PRO A 448 16.52 3.35 11.73
N PRO A 449 17.29 2.53 12.43
CA PRO A 449 18.68 2.29 12.11
C PRO A 449 18.85 1.95 10.63
N SER A 450 19.99 2.33 10.07
CA SER A 450 20.27 2.08 8.65
C SER A 450 20.32 0.58 8.28
N SER A 451 20.30 -0.30 9.27
CA SER A 451 20.27 -1.76 9.12
C SER A 451 18.88 -2.38 9.28
N GLU A 452 17.86 -1.61 9.66
CA GLU A 452 16.53 -2.16 9.94
C GLU A 452 15.50 -1.75 8.89
N TYR A 453 14.87 -2.73 8.28
CA TYR A 453 13.82 -2.60 7.27
C TYR A 453 12.48 -3.01 7.85
N VAL A 454 11.39 -2.59 7.21
CA VAL A 454 10.07 -3.15 7.48
C VAL A 454 10.16 -4.68 7.41
N ASN A 455 9.59 -5.38 8.40
CA ASN A 455 9.74 -6.83 8.52
C ASN A 455 9.12 -7.58 7.34
N HIS A 456 7.84 -7.31 7.07
CA HIS A 456 7.07 -8.02 6.06
C HIS A 456 6.89 -7.13 4.82
N LYS A 457 7.24 -7.68 3.65
CA LYS A 457 7.46 -6.94 2.42
C LYS A 457 6.63 -7.48 1.24
N GLY A 458 5.68 -8.40 1.51
CA GLY A 458 4.80 -9.01 0.51
C GLY A 458 4.01 -7.98 -0.31
N TYR A 459 3.76 -8.25 -1.59
CA TYR A 459 3.01 -7.35 -2.48
C TYR A 459 1.50 -7.45 -2.29
N ASN A 460 1.00 -8.64 -1.90
CA ASN A 460 -0.43 -8.93 -1.78
C ASN A 460 -0.93 -8.91 -0.33
N THR A 461 -0.08 -8.54 0.59
CA THR A 461 -0.34 -8.43 2.03
C THR A 461 -0.37 -6.95 2.45
N ILE A 462 -0.62 -6.66 3.73
CA ILE A 462 -0.58 -5.30 4.28
C ILE A 462 0.42 -5.24 5.41
N SER A 463 1.37 -4.30 5.35
CA SER A 463 2.26 -3.96 6.45
C SER A 463 1.72 -2.76 7.23
N VAL A 464 1.68 -2.85 8.56
CA VAL A 464 1.03 -1.87 9.45
C VAL A 464 2.04 -1.19 10.35
N GLY A 465 2.13 0.13 10.25
CA GLY A 465 2.88 1.00 11.17
C GLY A 465 2.08 1.34 12.43
N ASN A 466 2.76 1.89 13.43
CA ASN A 466 2.19 2.23 14.73
C ASN A 466 2.13 3.74 14.96
N HIS A 467 1.03 4.24 15.48
CA HIS A 467 0.85 5.64 15.90
C HIS A 467 0.33 5.76 17.33
N ASN A 468 0.47 6.96 17.91
CA ASN A 468 0.02 7.27 19.27
C ASN A 468 -1.52 7.32 19.40
N ASP A 469 -2.01 7.41 20.64
CA ASP A 469 -3.43 7.30 21.01
C ASP A 469 -4.36 8.34 20.39
N ASN A 470 -3.86 9.44 19.89
CA ASN A 470 -4.68 10.45 19.23
C ASN A 470 -4.44 10.55 17.70
N ALA A 471 -3.66 9.62 17.16
CA ALA A 471 -3.24 9.61 15.76
C ALA A 471 -2.65 10.98 15.32
N SER A 472 -1.76 11.54 16.14
CA SER A 472 -1.10 12.83 15.87
C SER A 472 0.39 12.69 15.54
N ALA A 473 1.00 11.53 15.87
CA ALA A 473 2.39 11.23 15.60
C ALA A 473 2.60 9.71 15.45
N LEU A 474 3.58 9.31 14.65
CA LEU A 474 4.07 7.94 14.64
C LEU A 474 4.70 7.60 15.99
N SER A 475 4.61 6.35 16.41
CA SER A 475 5.40 5.83 17.52
C SER A 475 6.89 5.91 17.16
N SER A 476 7.73 6.34 18.10
CA SER A 476 9.17 6.43 17.89
C SER A 476 9.83 5.08 17.59
N SER A 477 9.19 3.97 17.90
CA SER A 477 9.66 2.62 17.60
C SER A 477 9.15 2.04 16.27
N SER A 478 8.19 2.67 15.60
CA SER A 478 7.62 2.13 14.36
C SER A 478 8.62 2.16 13.20
N VAL A 479 8.87 1.01 12.59
CA VAL A 479 9.76 0.89 11.42
C VAL A 479 9.04 1.30 10.15
N PHE A 480 9.71 2.09 9.30
CA PHE A 480 9.20 2.55 8.01
C PHE A 480 10.26 2.54 6.89
N ARG A 481 11.37 1.82 7.08
CA ARG A 481 12.40 1.73 6.05
C ARG A 481 11.99 0.77 4.94
N ASN A 482 11.97 1.29 3.72
CA ASN A 482 11.53 0.58 2.53
C ASN A 482 12.45 -0.59 2.14
N PRO A 483 11.89 -1.70 1.59
CA PRO A 483 12.68 -2.79 1.05
C PRO A 483 13.38 -2.39 -0.25
N SER A 484 14.32 -3.24 -0.70
CA SER A 484 14.81 -3.19 -2.07
C SER A 484 13.71 -3.61 -3.04
N SER A 485 13.58 -2.87 -4.13
CA SER A 485 12.63 -3.16 -5.20
C SER A 485 13.25 -2.82 -6.56
N SER A 486 12.54 -3.10 -7.66
CA SER A 486 13.10 -2.98 -9.01
C SER A 486 13.64 -1.59 -9.34
N HIS A 487 12.92 -0.55 -8.92
CA HIS A 487 13.27 0.87 -9.10
C HIS A 487 13.55 1.58 -7.77
N GLY A 488 13.40 0.87 -6.63
CA GLY A 488 13.66 1.40 -5.30
C GLY A 488 12.59 2.37 -4.79
N ASP A 489 11.38 2.39 -5.37
CA ASP A 489 10.29 3.27 -4.96
C ASP A 489 9.13 2.56 -4.28
N ARG A 490 9.30 1.29 -3.88
CA ARG A 490 8.35 0.63 -3.03
C ARG A 490 8.29 1.29 -1.65
N GLU A 491 7.10 1.57 -1.16
CA GLU A 491 6.87 2.28 0.09
C GLU A 491 6.05 1.44 1.07
N LEU A 492 6.57 1.31 2.31
CA LEU A 492 5.98 0.59 3.43
C LEU A 492 6.24 1.37 4.74
N PRO A 493 5.34 1.27 5.74
CA PRO A 493 4.07 0.54 5.76
C PRO A 493 3.01 1.17 4.86
N GLU A 494 1.96 0.40 4.50
CA GLU A 494 0.87 0.91 3.67
C GLU A 494 -0.18 1.70 4.46
N ILE A 495 -0.30 1.43 5.75
CA ILE A 495 -1.30 2.03 6.65
C ILE A 495 -0.78 1.98 8.08
N CYS A 496 -1.30 2.85 8.95
CA CYS A 496 -1.01 2.82 10.38
C CYS A 496 -2.27 2.62 11.21
N ALA A 497 -2.08 2.09 12.43
CA ALA A 497 -3.11 2.04 13.45
C ALA A 497 -2.52 2.40 14.81
N ASN A 498 -3.37 2.59 15.80
CA ASN A 498 -2.91 2.77 17.17
C ASN A 498 -2.33 1.48 17.72
N GLY A 499 -1.16 1.56 18.28
CA GLY A 499 -0.47 0.49 18.97
C GLY A 499 0.37 1.01 20.17
N VAL A 500 0.08 2.19 20.71
CA VAL A 500 0.74 2.76 21.87
C VAL A 500 -0.19 2.70 23.07
N GLY A 501 0.22 2.13 24.17
CA GLY A 501 -0.57 2.04 25.38
C GLY A 501 -1.82 1.11 25.34
N VAL A 502 -1.99 0.01 24.43
CA VAL A 502 -3.20 -0.85 24.29
C VAL A 502 -3.37 -1.81 25.44
N THR A 503 -4.34 -1.56 26.27
CA THR A 503 -4.77 -2.52 27.26
C THR A 503 -5.88 -3.40 26.69
N ALA A 504 -5.62 -4.68 26.53
CA ALA A 504 -6.58 -5.66 26.10
C ALA A 504 -6.43 -6.94 26.94
N ASP A 505 -7.56 -7.46 27.44
CA ASP A 505 -7.62 -8.59 28.38
C ASP A 505 -6.69 -8.40 29.62
N GLY A 506 -6.64 -7.16 30.15
CA GLY A 506 -5.86 -6.81 31.34
C GLY A 506 -4.35 -6.74 31.12
N ILE A 507 -3.89 -6.87 29.90
CA ILE A 507 -2.47 -6.78 29.53
C ILE A 507 -2.27 -5.48 28.76
N THR A 508 -1.30 -4.69 29.17
CA THR A 508 -0.94 -3.40 28.56
C THR A 508 0.38 -3.47 27.79
N MET A 509 0.43 -3.06 26.51
CA MET A 509 1.60 -3.31 25.62
C MET A 509 1.84 -2.22 24.51
N THR A 510 3.07 -1.91 23.87
CA THR A 510 3.40 -0.92 22.79
C THR A 510 4.14 -1.50 21.57
N GLY A 511 3.56 -1.42 20.34
CA GLY A 511 4.23 -1.83 19.11
C GLY A 511 3.34 -1.89 17.87
N THR A 512 3.95 -2.14 16.73
CA THR A 512 3.25 -2.42 15.47
C THR A 512 2.45 -3.73 15.54
N SER A 513 2.80 -4.61 16.47
CA SER A 513 2.10 -5.87 16.73
C SER A 513 0.67 -5.70 17.23
N GLN A 514 0.34 -4.54 17.80
CA GLN A 514 -0.99 -4.19 18.25
C GLN A 514 -1.74 -3.37 17.19
N ALA A 515 -1.00 -2.58 16.46
CA ALA A 515 -1.53 -1.86 15.31
C ALA A 515 -2.07 -2.84 14.24
N SER A 516 -1.37 -3.94 13.99
CA SER A 516 -1.77 -4.96 13.02
C SER A 516 -3.14 -5.60 13.33
N PRO A 517 -3.43 -6.13 14.53
CA PRO A 517 -4.75 -6.70 14.85
C PRO A 517 -5.88 -5.66 14.84
N ALA A 518 -5.58 -4.38 15.08
CA ALA A 518 -6.55 -3.30 14.91
C ALA A 518 -6.96 -3.16 13.43
N VAL A 519 -6.01 -3.18 12.50
CA VAL A 519 -6.30 -3.16 11.04
C VAL A 519 -7.07 -4.40 10.62
N VAL A 520 -6.69 -5.59 11.14
CA VAL A 520 -7.45 -6.84 10.91
C VAL A 520 -8.88 -6.72 11.40
N GLY A 521 -9.08 -6.16 12.59
CA GLY A 521 -10.42 -5.94 13.15
C GLY A 521 -11.26 -5.01 12.27
N VAL A 522 -10.68 -3.90 11.80
CA VAL A 522 -11.36 -2.99 10.86
C VAL A 522 -11.64 -3.67 9.51
N ALA A 523 -10.70 -4.45 8.97
CA ALA A 523 -10.94 -5.26 7.78
C ALA A 523 -12.07 -6.28 7.98
N THR A 524 -12.19 -6.82 9.20
CA THR A 524 -13.28 -7.73 9.58
C THR A 524 -14.63 -7.03 9.55
N LEU A 525 -14.72 -5.80 10.07
CA LEU A 525 -15.94 -4.98 9.98
C LEU A 525 -16.29 -4.68 8.51
N ILE A 526 -15.30 -4.36 7.68
CA ILE A 526 -15.48 -4.12 6.24
C ILE A 526 -16.03 -5.36 5.52
N GLN A 527 -15.46 -6.54 5.76
CA GLN A 527 -15.94 -7.82 5.20
C GLN A 527 -17.30 -8.24 5.77
N GLY A 528 -17.60 -7.92 7.04
CA GLY A 528 -18.90 -8.13 7.66
C GLY A 528 -19.98 -7.24 7.05
N THR A 529 -19.64 -5.98 6.77
CA THR A 529 -20.51 -5.01 6.11
C THR A 529 -20.84 -5.43 4.66
N ASN A 530 -19.89 -6.05 3.94
CA ASN A 530 -20.10 -6.55 2.59
C ASN A 530 -19.38 -7.87 2.36
N ALA A 531 -20.13 -8.97 2.39
CA ALA A 531 -19.60 -10.32 2.31
C ALA A 531 -18.83 -10.63 1.01
N THR A 532 -19.11 -9.92 -0.09
CA THR A 532 -18.33 -10.05 -1.34
C THR A 532 -16.84 -9.82 -1.10
N LEU A 533 -16.49 -8.91 -0.18
CA LEU A 533 -15.10 -8.55 0.11
C LEU A 533 -14.28 -9.67 0.77
N LYS A 534 -14.91 -10.73 1.26
CA LYS A 534 -14.22 -11.91 1.81
C LYS A 534 -13.33 -12.60 0.76
N HIS A 535 -13.70 -12.51 -0.52
CA HIS A 535 -12.96 -13.12 -1.63
C HIS A 535 -12.22 -12.11 -2.50
N TRP A 536 -12.14 -10.85 -2.04
CA TRP A 536 -11.48 -9.77 -2.75
C TRP A 536 -10.50 -9.02 -1.84
N PRO A 537 -9.34 -9.61 -1.54
CA PRO A 537 -8.33 -8.95 -0.69
C PRO A 537 -7.91 -7.59 -1.25
N GLU A 538 -7.81 -7.43 -2.59
CA GLU A 538 -7.49 -6.17 -3.24
C GLU A 538 -8.57 -5.12 -3.00
N GLY A 539 -9.85 -5.52 -3.02
CA GLY A 539 -10.97 -4.65 -2.72
C GLY A 539 -10.98 -4.20 -1.27
N CYS A 540 -10.75 -5.13 -0.34
CA CYS A 540 -10.63 -4.83 1.09
C CYS A 540 -9.44 -3.90 1.34
N ARG A 541 -8.28 -4.16 0.72
CA ARG A 541 -7.07 -3.34 0.80
C ARG A 541 -7.31 -1.94 0.25
N ALA A 542 -7.92 -1.80 -0.93
CA ALA A 542 -8.25 -0.49 -1.50
C ALA A 542 -9.19 0.32 -0.59
N ILE A 543 -10.18 -0.33 0.05
CA ILE A 543 -11.08 0.33 1.00
C ILE A 543 -10.33 0.80 2.25
N LEU A 544 -9.47 -0.04 2.82
CA LEU A 544 -8.64 0.32 3.97
C LEU A 544 -7.80 1.56 3.65
N LEU A 545 -7.10 1.56 2.51
CA LEU A 545 -6.25 2.67 2.08
C LEU A 545 -7.06 3.94 1.79
N ALA A 546 -8.20 3.85 1.09
CA ALA A 546 -9.03 5.02 0.79
C ALA A 546 -9.69 5.62 2.03
N SER A 547 -10.04 4.79 3.02
CA SER A 547 -10.70 5.23 4.27
C SER A 547 -9.76 5.89 5.26
N ALA A 548 -8.45 5.62 5.20
CA ALA A 548 -7.44 6.20 6.07
C ALA A 548 -7.19 7.67 5.69
N THR A 549 -8.04 8.56 6.17
CA THR A 549 -8.10 9.97 5.74
C THR A 549 -7.33 10.93 6.65
N LYS A 550 -6.73 10.44 7.74
CA LYS A 550 -5.93 11.24 8.67
C LYS A 550 -4.45 10.90 8.53
N ASN A 551 -3.67 11.86 8.04
CA ASN A 551 -2.21 11.79 8.05
C ASN A 551 -1.68 11.89 9.48
N ILE A 552 -0.69 11.09 9.83
CA ILE A 552 -0.15 10.96 11.19
C ILE A 552 1.22 11.58 11.34
N ALA A 553 1.99 11.69 10.26
CA ALA A 553 3.37 12.20 10.32
C ALA A 553 3.48 13.70 10.64
N GLY A 554 2.35 14.37 10.91
CA GLY A 554 2.29 15.79 11.28
C GLY A 554 2.23 16.75 10.10
N ASN A 555 2.33 16.26 8.87
CA ASN A 555 2.22 17.02 7.64
C ASN A 555 0.84 16.85 7.01
N THR A 556 0.51 17.68 6.03
CA THR A 556 -0.64 17.41 5.19
C THR A 556 -0.29 16.30 4.19
N TRP A 557 -1.25 15.42 3.89
CA TRP A 557 -1.06 14.26 3.01
C TRP A 557 -0.23 14.57 1.74
N TRP A 558 -0.56 15.62 1.00
CA TRP A 558 0.17 15.98 -0.22
C TRP A 558 1.58 16.55 -0.01
N GLN A 559 2.00 16.86 1.21
CA GLN A 559 3.35 17.36 1.50
C GLN A 559 4.35 16.22 1.70
N ASP A 560 3.87 15.06 2.14
CA ASP A 560 4.71 13.91 2.44
C ASP A 560 4.78 12.89 1.30
N VAL A 561 3.86 13.03 0.32
CA VAL A 561 3.64 12.03 -0.71
C VAL A 561 4.33 12.41 -2.01
N SER A 562 5.25 11.60 -2.49
CA SER A 562 5.86 11.77 -3.83
C SER A 562 5.08 11.03 -4.92
N ASN A 563 4.43 9.91 -4.60
CA ASN A 563 3.65 9.10 -5.55
C ASN A 563 2.26 8.73 -5.01
N GLY A 564 1.66 9.57 -4.17
CA GLY A 564 0.37 9.30 -3.55
C GLY A 564 0.46 8.51 -2.24
N VAL A 565 1.67 8.19 -1.76
CA VAL A 565 1.93 7.45 -0.52
C VAL A 565 2.95 8.19 0.33
N ASP A 566 2.67 8.34 1.61
CA ASP A 566 3.63 8.86 2.59
C ASP A 566 4.61 7.74 2.99
N ALA A 567 5.90 8.02 2.90
CA ALA A 567 6.96 7.04 3.16
C ALA A 567 7.05 6.57 4.64
N LYS A 568 6.32 7.19 5.56
CA LYS A 568 6.37 6.87 6.99
C LYS A 568 5.09 6.24 7.53
N ASP A 569 3.93 6.79 7.16
CA ASP A 569 2.63 6.35 7.67
C ASP A 569 1.70 5.81 6.57
N GLY A 570 2.19 5.69 5.34
CA GLY A 570 1.46 5.16 4.19
C GLY A 570 0.21 5.98 3.91
N SER A 571 -0.95 5.34 3.89
CA SER A 571 -2.22 6.03 3.69
C SER A 571 -2.73 6.80 4.92
N GLY A 572 -2.06 6.68 6.08
CA GLY A 572 -2.44 7.30 7.33
C GLY A 572 -3.15 6.37 8.32
N ALA A 573 -3.88 6.95 9.28
CA ALA A 573 -4.56 6.20 10.34
C ALA A 573 -5.76 5.42 9.83
N VAL A 574 -5.87 4.13 10.18
CA VAL A 574 -7.02 3.29 9.87
C VAL A 574 -8.33 3.88 10.40
N ASN A 575 -9.43 3.74 9.63
CA ASN A 575 -10.73 4.33 9.95
C ASN A 575 -11.87 3.37 9.63
N ALA A 576 -12.43 2.75 10.66
CA ALA A 576 -13.51 1.79 10.55
C ALA A 576 -14.82 2.42 10.03
N ILE A 577 -15.14 3.62 10.51
CA ILE A 577 -16.38 4.33 10.13
C ILE A 577 -16.41 4.57 8.62
N GLU A 578 -15.34 5.15 8.09
CA GLU A 578 -15.28 5.46 6.66
C GLU A 578 -15.09 4.19 5.83
N GLY A 579 -14.33 3.19 6.31
CA GLY A 579 -14.17 1.89 5.66
C GLY A 579 -15.51 1.17 5.45
N CYS A 580 -16.33 1.05 6.50
CA CYS A 580 -17.66 0.46 6.40
C CYS A 580 -18.62 1.31 5.54
N ASN A 581 -18.51 2.64 5.61
CA ASN A 581 -19.29 3.52 4.74
C ASN A 581 -18.95 3.33 3.26
N ILE A 582 -17.68 3.12 2.91
CA ILE A 582 -17.27 2.78 1.54
C ILE A 582 -17.80 1.40 1.17
N ALA A 583 -17.61 0.38 2.01
CA ALA A 583 -18.02 -1.00 1.77
C ALA A 583 -19.52 -1.17 1.45
N LYS A 584 -20.39 -0.34 2.03
CA LYS A 584 -21.83 -0.27 1.73
C LYS A 584 -22.13 0.25 0.32
N ASN A 585 -21.19 0.89 -0.35
CA ASN A 585 -21.41 1.68 -1.56
C ASN A 585 -20.65 1.12 -2.78
N ARG A 586 -20.88 -0.15 -3.15
CA ARG A 586 -20.30 -0.66 -4.40
C ARG A 586 -20.80 0.14 -5.60
N ARG A 587 -19.89 0.47 -6.50
CA ARG A 587 -20.14 1.25 -7.75
C ARG A 587 -19.38 0.63 -8.90
N TRP A 588 -20.10 -0.04 -9.78
CA TRP A 588 -19.54 -0.66 -10.98
C TRP A 588 -18.88 0.39 -11.88
N ALA A 589 -17.94 -0.05 -12.68
CA ALA A 589 -17.39 0.77 -13.76
C ALA A 589 -18.50 1.41 -14.60
N ASN A 590 -18.32 2.68 -14.96
CA ASN A 590 -19.29 3.53 -15.68
C ASN A 590 -20.63 3.82 -14.95
N ALA A 591 -20.73 3.52 -13.67
CA ALA A 591 -21.90 3.89 -12.86
C ALA A 591 -22.01 5.42 -12.68
N PRO A 592 -23.20 5.93 -12.30
CA PRO A 592 -23.36 7.33 -11.95
C PRO A 592 -22.41 7.77 -10.83
N ALA A 593 -21.98 9.03 -10.87
CA ALA A 593 -21.07 9.61 -9.90
C ALA A 593 -21.61 9.51 -8.46
N SER A 594 -20.73 9.19 -7.52
CA SER A 594 -21.06 9.04 -6.11
C SER A 594 -20.01 9.68 -5.21
N ARG A 595 -20.41 10.06 -4.01
CA ARG A 595 -19.50 10.58 -2.99
C ARG A 595 -18.50 9.54 -2.49
N ARG A 596 -18.94 8.28 -2.42
CA ARG A 596 -18.16 7.10 -2.00
C ARG A 596 -18.40 5.97 -2.95
N GLY A 597 -17.43 5.11 -3.09
CA GLY A 597 -17.62 3.90 -3.85
C GLY A 597 -16.40 2.99 -3.79
N TRP A 598 -16.63 1.77 -4.25
CA TRP A 598 -15.58 0.77 -4.47
C TRP A 598 -16.03 -0.18 -5.58
N ASP A 599 -15.06 -0.82 -6.20
CA ASP A 599 -15.29 -1.90 -7.15
C ASP A 599 -14.08 -2.83 -7.20
N VAL A 600 -14.28 -4.01 -7.78
CA VAL A 600 -13.26 -5.04 -7.94
C VAL A 600 -13.45 -5.74 -9.28
N GLY A 601 -12.41 -6.30 -9.83
CA GLY A 601 -12.49 -7.05 -11.08
C GLY A 601 -11.16 -7.54 -11.59
N LEU A 602 -11.18 -8.09 -12.81
CA LEU A 602 -9.99 -8.51 -13.53
C LEU A 602 -9.68 -7.48 -14.63
N LEU A 603 -8.44 -6.99 -14.66
CA LEU A 603 -7.92 -6.16 -15.73
C LEU A 603 -7.08 -6.99 -16.68
N SER A 604 -7.37 -6.87 -17.96
CA SER A 604 -6.60 -7.45 -19.07
C SER A 604 -6.18 -6.35 -20.05
N SER A 605 -5.37 -6.67 -21.02
CA SER A 605 -4.94 -5.70 -22.06
C SER A 605 -6.11 -5.08 -22.82
N SER A 606 -7.22 -5.81 -23.01
CA SER A 606 -8.43 -5.31 -23.68
C SER A 606 -9.17 -4.21 -22.93
N ASN A 607 -8.89 -4.03 -21.64
CA ASN A 607 -9.49 -2.98 -20.82
C ASN A 607 -8.81 -1.60 -21.01
N PHE A 608 -7.80 -1.50 -21.86
CA PHE A 608 -7.01 -0.28 -22.02
C PHE A 608 -6.94 0.16 -23.49
N ARG A 609 -6.92 1.50 -23.69
CA ARG A 609 -6.77 2.13 -25.01
C ARG A 609 -5.28 2.24 -25.39
N GLU A 610 -5.00 2.81 -26.57
CA GLU A 610 -3.62 3.09 -27.03
C GLU A 610 -2.87 4.08 -26.12
N ASP A 611 -3.59 5.03 -25.48
CA ASP A 611 -3.04 5.95 -24.47
C ASP A 611 -2.86 5.29 -23.09
N LYS A 612 -3.04 3.98 -23.02
CA LYS A 612 -2.97 3.12 -21.86
C LYS A 612 -3.98 3.43 -20.73
N LEU A 613 -4.94 4.32 -20.96
CA LEU A 613 -6.04 4.57 -20.02
C LEU A 613 -7.13 3.52 -20.18
N SER A 614 -7.79 3.22 -19.05
CA SER A 614 -8.95 2.31 -19.04
C SER A 614 -10.05 2.78 -19.99
N ILE A 615 -10.69 1.83 -20.69
CA ILE A 615 -11.86 2.09 -21.57
C ILE A 615 -13.10 2.47 -20.75
N PHE A 616 -13.11 2.15 -19.46
CA PHE A 616 -14.14 2.49 -18.48
C PHE A 616 -13.64 3.57 -17.52
N ASP A 617 -14.56 4.11 -16.73
CA ASP A 617 -14.26 5.11 -15.70
C ASP A 617 -15.07 4.90 -14.43
N TYR A 618 -14.59 5.49 -13.34
CA TYR A 618 -15.35 5.70 -12.11
C TYR A 618 -15.56 7.20 -11.91
N LYS A 619 -16.66 7.59 -11.26
CA LYS A 619 -17.03 9.00 -11.13
C LYS A 619 -17.29 9.38 -9.68
N ILE A 620 -16.65 10.47 -9.27
CA ILE A 620 -16.81 11.06 -7.93
C ILE A 620 -17.69 12.30 -8.07
N SER A 621 -18.69 12.45 -7.21
CA SER A 621 -19.48 13.67 -7.09
C SER A 621 -19.26 14.36 -5.76
N ILE A 622 -19.01 15.68 -5.80
CA ILE A 622 -18.94 16.51 -4.59
C ILE A 622 -20.32 17.15 -4.38
N PRO A 623 -20.98 16.93 -3.25
CA PRO A 623 -22.29 17.52 -2.98
C PRO A 623 -22.31 19.06 -3.07
N ARG A 624 -23.41 19.65 -3.57
CA ARG A 624 -23.54 21.11 -3.77
C ARG A 624 -23.78 21.88 -2.49
N ASN A 625 -24.46 21.28 -1.54
CA ASN A 625 -24.93 21.89 -0.28
C ASN A 625 -23.87 21.92 0.82
N ILE A 626 -22.60 21.85 0.45
CA ILE A 626 -21.49 21.76 1.37
C ILE A 626 -20.63 23.00 1.23
N PHE A 627 -20.36 23.67 2.35
CA PHE A 627 -19.49 24.84 2.36
C PHE A 627 -18.01 24.44 2.24
N GLY A 628 -17.32 25.07 1.27
CA GLY A 628 -15.89 24.93 1.04
C GLY A 628 -15.47 23.67 0.27
N PRO A 629 -14.21 23.62 -0.17
CA PRO A 629 -13.59 22.50 -0.86
C PRO A 629 -13.54 21.23 0.00
N ARG A 630 -13.50 20.06 -0.63
CA ARG A 630 -13.49 18.75 0.04
C ARG A 630 -12.24 17.97 -0.31
N LYS A 631 -11.65 17.30 0.67
CA LYS A 631 -10.65 16.29 0.39
C LYS A 631 -11.30 15.09 -0.29
N VAL A 632 -10.69 14.64 -1.37
CA VAL A 632 -11.05 13.43 -2.09
C VAL A 632 -9.84 12.51 -2.05
N LYS A 633 -10.05 11.27 -1.66
CA LYS A 633 -9.02 10.24 -1.66
C LYS A 633 -9.49 9.05 -2.49
N VAL A 634 -8.63 8.58 -3.36
CA VAL A 634 -8.83 7.41 -4.22
C VAL A 634 -7.68 6.46 -3.98
N ALA A 635 -7.97 5.18 -3.78
CA ALA A 635 -6.98 4.13 -3.67
C ALA A 635 -7.28 3.02 -4.68
N LEU A 636 -6.22 2.52 -5.31
CA LEU A 636 -6.19 1.36 -6.19
C LEU A 636 -5.24 0.35 -5.57
N ALA A 637 -5.61 -0.92 -5.54
CA ALA A 637 -4.73 -2.01 -5.17
C ALA A 637 -4.90 -3.15 -6.17
N TRP A 638 -3.81 -3.86 -6.47
CA TRP A 638 -3.86 -4.98 -7.41
C TRP A 638 -2.91 -6.09 -7.00
N THR A 639 -3.13 -7.25 -7.59
CA THR A 639 -2.37 -8.46 -7.28
C THR A 639 -1.04 -8.49 -8.02
N SER A 640 0.05 -8.70 -7.32
CA SER A 640 1.28 -9.21 -7.93
C SER A 640 1.18 -10.72 -8.13
N LYS A 641 1.87 -11.24 -9.14
CA LYS A 641 1.96 -12.68 -9.35
C LYS A 641 3.15 -13.28 -8.62
N THR A 642 2.91 -14.42 -7.97
CA THR A 642 3.95 -15.30 -7.44
C THR A 642 4.33 -16.31 -8.52
N GLN A 643 5.07 -15.88 -9.51
CA GLN A 643 5.51 -16.74 -10.60
C GLN A 643 7.02 -16.75 -10.72
N LYS A 644 7.56 -17.87 -11.16
CA LYS A 644 8.88 -17.94 -11.75
C LYS A 644 8.93 -16.98 -12.95
N THR A 645 9.84 -16.05 -12.94
CA THR A 645 10.23 -15.37 -14.17
C THR A 645 11.00 -16.34 -15.03
N SER A 646 10.51 -16.54 -16.26
CA SER A 646 11.13 -17.41 -17.23
C SER A 646 12.63 -17.16 -17.38
N PHE A 647 13.41 -18.18 -17.15
CA PHE A 647 14.66 -18.56 -17.76
C PHE A 647 15.95 -17.74 -17.53
N LEU A 648 15.96 -16.48 -17.09
CA LEU A 648 17.22 -15.71 -17.05
C LEU A 648 17.46 -14.90 -15.79
N PHE A 649 16.48 -14.74 -14.89
CA PHE A 649 16.59 -13.79 -13.80
C PHE A 649 16.06 -14.35 -12.48
N TRP A 650 16.89 -14.43 -11.47
CA TRP A 650 16.64 -14.49 -10.05
C TRP A 650 15.52 -15.43 -9.60
N SER A 651 15.86 -16.65 -9.39
CA SER A 651 14.98 -17.65 -8.83
C SER A 651 14.46 -17.34 -7.42
N TRP A 652 15.00 -16.38 -6.72
CA TRP A 652 14.55 -15.96 -5.41
C TRP A 652 13.65 -14.72 -5.41
N TYR A 653 13.31 -14.15 -6.57
CA TYR A 653 12.17 -13.27 -6.76
C TYR A 653 10.96 -14.10 -7.18
N MET A 654 10.33 -14.73 -6.22
CA MET A 654 9.13 -15.55 -6.48
C MET A 654 7.85 -14.73 -6.49
N SER A 655 7.87 -13.51 -5.95
CA SER A 655 6.79 -12.54 -6.05
C SER A 655 7.28 -11.33 -6.86
N GLU A 656 6.56 -10.99 -7.92
CA GLU A 656 6.95 -9.92 -8.83
C GLU A 656 5.73 -9.12 -9.29
N LEU A 657 5.90 -7.81 -9.36
CA LEU A 657 4.91 -6.92 -9.94
C LEU A 657 4.94 -7.05 -11.48
N LYS A 658 4.02 -7.83 -12.05
CA LYS A 658 3.93 -8.08 -13.51
C LYS A 658 3.17 -7.00 -14.27
N VAL A 659 2.39 -6.21 -13.57
CA VAL A 659 1.56 -5.15 -14.13
C VAL A 659 1.73 -3.90 -13.28
N ASP A 660 2.13 -2.83 -13.90
CA ASP A 660 2.25 -1.52 -13.28
C ASP A 660 1.02 -0.68 -13.66
N LEU A 661 0.26 -0.25 -12.66
CA LEU A 661 -0.97 0.52 -12.79
C LEU A 661 -0.83 1.87 -12.11
N ASP A 662 -1.28 2.93 -12.78
CA ASP A 662 -1.36 4.28 -12.21
C ASP A 662 -2.81 4.71 -12.02
N LEU A 663 -3.04 5.65 -11.10
CA LEU A 663 -4.28 6.41 -10.96
C LEU A 663 -4.17 7.76 -11.67
N VAL A 664 -5.19 8.10 -12.46
CA VAL A 664 -5.31 9.41 -13.11
C VAL A 664 -6.70 9.97 -12.87
N ILE A 665 -6.81 11.19 -12.40
CA ILE A 665 -8.09 11.82 -12.08
C ILE A 665 -8.24 13.11 -12.86
N TYR A 666 -9.39 13.23 -13.52
CA TYR A 666 -9.73 14.38 -14.37
C TYR A 666 -10.93 15.14 -13.81
N ASP A 667 -10.94 16.45 -13.99
CA ASP A 667 -12.12 17.29 -13.75
C ASP A 667 -13.11 17.23 -14.93
N GLU A 668 -14.22 17.98 -14.82
CA GLU A 668 -15.25 18.05 -15.85
C GLU A 668 -14.78 18.66 -17.18
N ASN A 669 -13.65 19.36 -17.20
CA ASN A 669 -13.06 19.98 -18.39
C ASN A 669 -12.00 19.08 -19.03
N GLY A 670 -11.73 17.92 -18.44
CA GLY A 670 -10.67 17.01 -18.87
C GLY A 670 -9.26 17.41 -18.39
N ALA A 671 -9.17 18.36 -17.46
CA ALA A 671 -7.89 18.69 -16.82
C ALA A 671 -7.57 17.65 -15.75
N MET A 672 -6.31 17.21 -15.72
CA MET A 672 -5.82 16.29 -14.69
C MET A 672 -5.69 17.03 -13.35
N VAL A 673 -6.33 16.51 -12.31
CA VAL A 673 -6.39 17.09 -10.97
C VAL A 673 -5.79 16.20 -9.89
N GLY A 674 -5.42 14.96 -10.24
CA GLY A 674 -4.73 14.03 -9.37
C GLY A 674 -4.06 12.93 -10.20
N TYR A 675 -2.90 12.50 -9.73
CA TYR A 675 -2.12 11.42 -10.31
C TYR A 675 -1.38 10.67 -9.22
N SER A 676 -1.26 9.37 -9.36
CA SER A 676 -0.40 8.53 -8.54
C SER A 676 0.15 7.40 -9.39
N GLY A 677 1.46 7.18 -9.36
CA GLY A 677 2.11 6.20 -10.26
C GLY A 677 3.52 5.85 -9.81
N SER A 678 3.64 4.95 -8.84
CA SER A 678 4.92 4.32 -8.49
C SER A 678 5.30 3.25 -9.51
N TRP A 679 6.56 2.83 -9.53
CA TRP A 679 7.00 1.68 -10.35
C TRP A 679 6.81 0.34 -9.63
N ASP A 680 6.97 0.32 -8.30
CA ASP A 680 7.17 -0.91 -7.54
C ASP A 680 6.08 -1.19 -6.51
N ASN A 681 5.15 -0.26 -6.24
CA ASN A 681 4.00 -0.53 -5.39
C ASN A 681 2.94 -1.36 -6.11
N SER A 682 2.24 -2.24 -5.39
CA SER A 682 1.03 -2.93 -5.84
C SER A 682 -0.24 -2.18 -5.42
N TYR A 683 -0.12 -0.88 -5.18
CA TYR A 683 -1.19 0.03 -4.84
C TYR A 683 -0.83 1.46 -5.23
N GLU A 684 -1.85 2.28 -5.49
CA GLU A 684 -1.72 3.71 -5.75
C GLU A 684 -2.74 4.49 -4.93
N ILE A 685 -2.36 5.67 -4.47
CA ILE A 685 -3.23 6.55 -3.71
C ILE A 685 -3.13 7.96 -4.29
N ALA A 686 -4.25 8.52 -4.72
CA ALA A 686 -4.34 9.90 -5.17
C ALA A 686 -5.27 10.70 -4.25
N GLU A 687 -4.79 11.83 -3.75
CA GLU A 687 -5.56 12.75 -2.94
C GLU A 687 -5.61 14.15 -3.59
N PHE A 688 -6.78 14.75 -3.65
CA PHE A 688 -6.97 16.08 -4.21
C PHE A 688 -8.12 16.83 -3.54
N THR A 689 -8.19 18.13 -3.81
CA THR A 689 -9.26 18.99 -3.28
C THR A 689 -10.35 19.18 -4.32
N GLY A 690 -11.52 18.56 -4.09
CA GLY A 690 -12.69 18.66 -4.96
C GLY A 690 -13.57 19.86 -4.62
N GLN A 691 -14.15 20.50 -5.62
CA GLN A 691 -15.02 21.66 -5.49
C GLN A 691 -16.48 21.25 -5.34
N PRO A 692 -17.29 21.92 -4.49
CA PRO A 692 -18.71 21.64 -4.33
C PRO A 692 -19.48 21.65 -5.65
N GLY A 693 -20.31 20.64 -5.85
CA GLY A 693 -21.15 20.46 -7.04
C GLY A 693 -20.42 19.98 -8.29
N LYS A 694 -19.13 19.68 -8.20
CA LYS A 694 -18.32 19.16 -9.29
C LYS A 694 -18.29 17.63 -9.32
N THR A 695 -18.02 17.10 -10.52
CA THR A 695 -17.81 15.68 -10.79
C THR A 695 -16.38 15.49 -11.27
N TYR A 696 -15.75 14.40 -10.83
CA TYR A 696 -14.40 14.01 -11.22
C TYR A 696 -14.41 12.60 -11.77
N THR A 697 -13.56 12.36 -12.77
CA THR A 697 -13.44 11.06 -13.44
C THR A 697 -12.14 10.38 -13.05
N ILE A 698 -12.22 9.18 -12.49
CA ILE A 698 -11.07 8.33 -12.19
C ILE A 698 -10.83 7.42 -13.38
N LYS A 699 -9.60 7.37 -13.85
CA LYS A 699 -9.08 6.42 -14.82
C LYS A 699 -7.95 5.60 -14.22
N ILE A 700 -7.90 4.33 -14.60
CA ILE A 700 -6.73 3.49 -14.35
C ILE A 700 -5.86 3.54 -15.60
N ARG A 701 -4.57 3.77 -15.45
CA ARG A 701 -3.59 3.68 -16.54
C ARG A 701 -2.77 2.42 -16.33
N ARG A 702 -2.61 1.62 -17.38
CA ARG A 702 -1.64 0.53 -17.41
C ARG A 702 -0.32 1.09 -17.92
N TRP A 703 0.61 1.38 -17.01
CA TRP A 703 1.91 1.90 -17.40
C TRP A 703 2.73 0.85 -18.15
N SER A 704 2.85 -0.34 -17.57
CA SER A 704 3.59 -1.46 -18.16
C SER A 704 2.94 -2.83 -17.86
N GLY A 705 3.48 -3.88 -18.48
CA GLY A 705 3.01 -5.24 -18.33
C GLY A 705 1.83 -5.58 -19.24
N THR A 706 1.65 -6.87 -19.56
CA THR A 706 0.57 -7.37 -20.44
C THR A 706 -0.33 -8.40 -19.75
N ASP A 707 0.09 -8.88 -18.59
CA ASP A 707 -0.62 -9.88 -17.82
C ASP A 707 -1.99 -9.39 -17.35
N SER A 708 -2.92 -10.31 -17.12
CA SER A 708 -4.13 -9.98 -16.41
C SER A 708 -3.85 -9.87 -14.92
N THR A 709 -4.51 -8.93 -14.23
CA THR A 709 -4.36 -8.74 -12.79
C THR A 709 -5.69 -8.46 -12.12
N TRP A 710 -5.90 -9.00 -10.94
CA TRP A 710 -7.03 -8.68 -10.08
C TRP A 710 -6.81 -7.32 -9.44
N PHE A 711 -7.85 -6.51 -9.34
CA PHE A 711 -7.77 -5.18 -8.75
C PHE A 711 -8.96 -4.88 -7.85
N GLY A 712 -8.73 -3.97 -6.90
CA GLY A 712 -9.74 -3.27 -6.15
C GLY A 712 -9.50 -1.76 -6.23
N ILE A 713 -10.57 -0.99 -6.33
CA ILE A 713 -10.55 0.46 -6.33
C ILE A 713 -11.57 0.98 -5.32
N ALA A 714 -11.21 2.03 -4.59
CA ALA A 714 -12.10 2.67 -3.63
C ALA A 714 -11.88 4.18 -3.61
N TRP A 715 -12.92 4.94 -3.25
CA TRP A 715 -12.84 6.39 -3.11
C TRP A 715 -13.79 6.93 -2.05
N THR A 716 -13.40 8.07 -1.49
CA THR A 716 -14.24 8.83 -0.56
C THR A 716 -14.02 10.33 -0.70
N VAL A 717 -15.05 11.09 -0.35
CA VAL A 717 -15.04 12.54 -0.21
C VAL A 717 -15.23 12.89 1.24
N THR A 718 -14.20 13.46 1.86
CA THR A 718 -14.17 13.85 3.27
C THR A 718 -14.02 15.35 3.43
N GLY A 719 -14.03 15.83 4.67
CA GLY A 719 -13.92 17.24 5.01
C GLY A 719 -15.27 17.96 5.05
N GLY A 720 -15.40 18.83 5.99
CA GLY A 720 -16.53 19.63 6.42
C GLY A 720 -16.42 19.81 7.92
N ILE A 721 -16.99 20.86 8.43
CA ILE A 721 -17.11 21.05 9.87
C ILE A 721 -17.80 19.79 10.39
N THR A 722 -17.07 18.92 11.06
CA THR A 722 -17.67 17.96 11.97
C THR A 722 -18.22 18.83 13.10
N ILE A 723 -19.51 19.15 13.04
CA ILE A 723 -20.19 19.63 14.21
C ILE A 723 -20.21 18.39 15.10
N THR A 724 -19.28 18.29 16.01
CA THR A 724 -19.38 17.41 17.17
C THR A 724 -20.55 18.00 17.97
N LEU A 725 -21.75 17.53 17.70
CA LEU A 725 -22.90 17.82 18.56
C LEU A 725 -22.52 17.22 19.92
N ASN A 726 -22.32 18.11 20.90
CA ASN A 726 -22.16 17.71 22.28
C ASN A 726 -23.33 16.74 22.61
N PRO A 727 -23.07 15.56 23.20
CA PRO A 727 -24.14 14.60 23.56
C PRO A 727 -25.32 15.20 24.28
N GLU A 728 -25.12 16.29 25.05
CA GLU A 728 -26.15 17.05 25.68
C GLU A 728 -27.13 17.76 24.71
N LEU A 729 -26.66 18.12 23.48
CA LEU A 729 -27.54 18.72 22.46
C LEU A 729 -28.38 17.70 21.70
N ILE A 730 -28.00 16.41 21.74
CA ILE A 730 -28.80 15.32 21.16
C ILE A 730 -30.03 15.04 22.02
N GLN A 731 -29.93 15.21 23.35
CA GLN A 731 -31.12 15.11 24.25
C GLN A 731 -32.11 16.24 24.04
N VAL A 732 -31.64 17.45 23.74
CA VAL A 732 -32.53 18.60 23.46
C VAL A 732 -33.28 18.42 22.13
N SER A 733 -32.66 17.84 21.12
CA SER A 733 -33.29 17.54 19.81
C SER A 733 -34.38 16.45 19.94
N ARG A 734 -34.23 15.47 20.83
CA ARG A 734 -35.28 14.47 21.11
C ARG A 734 -36.46 15.04 21.85
N LEU A 735 -36.24 15.98 22.78
CA LEU A 735 -37.30 16.67 23.51
C LEU A 735 -38.10 17.65 22.64
N LEU A 736 -37.53 18.17 21.54
CA LEU A 736 -38.24 19.05 20.61
C LEU A 736 -39.05 18.30 19.52
N HIS A 737 -38.98 16.99 19.44
CA HIS A 737 -39.80 16.15 18.55
C HIS A 737 -40.99 15.49 19.31
N GLU A 738 -41.12 15.68 20.62
CA GLU A 738 -42.23 15.22 21.44
C GLU A 738 -43.22 16.36 21.83
N PHE A 739 -43.08 17.55 21.22
CA PHE A 739 -44.05 18.64 21.34
C PHE A 739 -44.71 18.96 20.00
#